data_8e72675af3baeb413f4402c033e507d5
#
_entry.id   8e72675af3baeb413f4402c033e507d5
#
_cell.length_a   1.000
_cell.length_b   1.000
_cell.length_c   1.000
_cell.angle_alpha   90.00
_cell.angle_beta   90.00
_cell.angle_gamma   90.00
#
_symmetry.space_group_name_H-M   'P 1'
#
loop_
_entity.id
_entity.type
_entity.pdbx_description
1 polymer ?
#
loop_
_entity_poly.entity_id
_entity_poly.type
_entity_poly.pdbx_seq_one_letter_code
_entity_poly.pdbx_strand_id
1 'polypeptide(L)'
;MARQVSLDLTRNIGIMAHIDAGKTTTTERILFYTGVNHKLGETHDGSATMDWMAQEQERGITITSAATTCFWKGHRLNIIDTPGHVDFTVEVERSLRVLDGSVTVFCAKGGVEPQSETVWRQADEYKVPRMAYVNKMDIMGADFYRVVQMMKDRLKCNAVPIQLPIGSEDTFRGIVDLVEMKAEIYYDDLGKDMREEEIPADMLEKAEEYHNELLEHVAEQDDELMEKYLMGEEITKEEIMACIRKATLNNDMIPVCCGTSYRNKGVQKLLDAIIAYMPAPTDIPDMKGVNPETGEEDVRKASDDEPFSALAFKIATDPFVGKLCFFRVYSGTVDAGSTVYNSTKEKNERIGRILQMHANHRQDLDTVYAGDIAAAVGLKNTTTGDTLCDEKHPIILESMEFPEPVIHVAIEPKTKAGQEKMGMALAKLAEEDPTFRAYTDEETGQTIIAGMGELHLEIIVDRLLREFKVEANVGKPQVAYKETCRKSADVDMKYARQSGGKGQYGHVKIKLDPNPDKGYEFVNAVVGGAVPKEYIPAVDQGIQGALLSGVLAGYNVVDVKVTLYDGSYHEVDSSEMAFKIAGSMAVKEALRKADPVLLEPIMKVTVIVPEDYMGDVIGDLNSRRGMILGMDALPGAQQINANVPLSEMFGYATDMRSKTQGRGQYTMEPSHYAEVPKSIGEEIMSARGKKDA
;
A
#
# COMPACT_ATOMS: atom_id res chain seq x y z
N MET A 1 27.06 -25.72 1.48
CA MET A 1 26.87 -26.62 0.31
C MET A 1 27.04 -25.80 -0.96
N ALA A 2 27.39 -26.39 -2.10
CA ALA A 2 27.44 -25.62 -3.35
C ALA A 2 26.02 -25.25 -3.81
N ARG A 3 25.89 -24.13 -4.49
CA ARG A 3 24.64 -23.66 -5.13
C ARG A 3 24.08 -24.76 -6.05
N GLN A 4 22.78 -25.03 -5.97
CA GLN A 4 22.14 -26.07 -6.79
C GLN A 4 21.92 -25.64 -8.23
N VAL A 5 21.59 -24.37 -8.46
CA VAL A 5 21.31 -23.79 -9.78
C VAL A 5 22.06 -22.46 -9.87
N SER A 6 22.74 -22.20 -10.99
CA SER A 6 23.47 -20.96 -11.22
C SER A 6 22.53 -19.75 -11.31
N LEU A 7 23.07 -18.54 -11.08
CA LEU A 7 22.31 -17.29 -11.09
C LEU A 7 21.63 -17.03 -12.45
N ASP A 8 22.31 -17.31 -13.54
CA ASP A 8 21.83 -17.13 -14.91
C ASP A 8 20.61 -18.03 -15.25
N LEU A 9 20.46 -19.15 -14.53
CA LEU A 9 19.33 -20.07 -14.66
C LEU A 9 18.24 -19.83 -13.58
N THR A 10 18.34 -18.77 -12.83
CA THR A 10 17.33 -18.38 -11.81
C THR A 10 16.40 -17.32 -12.37
N ARG A 11 15.10 -17.37 -12.06
CA ARG A 11 14.08 -16.37 -12.42
C ARG A 11 13.27 -16.03 -11.18
N ASN A 12 13.23 -14.75 -10.83
CA ASN A 12 12.39 -14.21 -9.75
C ASN A 12 11.21 -13.46 -10.38
N ILE A 13 10.05 -14.11 -10.44
CA ILE A 13 8.93 -13.70 -11.26
C ILE A 13 7.68 -13.43 -10.39
N GLY A 14 7.03 -12.29 -10.62
CA GLY A 14 5.71 -11.99 -10.10
C GLY A 14 4.61 -12.38 -11.07
N ILE A 15 3.53 -12.93 -10.55
CA ILE A 15 2.29 -13.12 -11.32
C ILE A 15 1.30 -12.05 -10.89
N MET A 16 0.91 -11.20 -11.82
CA MET A 16 0.04 -10.05 -11.59
C MET A 16 -1.22 -10.15 -12.43
N ALA A 17 -2.35 -9.69 -11.91
CA ALA A 17 -3.60 -9.66 -12.66
C ALA A 17 -4.64 -8.80 -11.93
N HIS A 18 -5.69 -8.40 -12.65
CA HIS A 18 -6.92 -7.96 -12.01
C HIS A 18 -7.69 -9.15 -11.39
N ILE A 19 -8.71 -8.84 -10.60
CA ILE A 19 -9.60 -9.85 -10.00
C ILE A 19 -10.22 -10.70 -11.12
N ASP A 20 -10.33 -11.99 -10.89
CA ASP A 20 -10.92 -12.96 -11.81
C ASP A 20 -10.23 -13.14 -13.18
N ALA A 21 -9.03 -12.59 -13.40
CA ALA A 21 -8.27 -12.92 -14.63
C ALA A 21 -7.74 -14.36 -14.66
N GLY A 22 -7.78 -15.06 -13.54
CA GLY A 22 -7.28 -16.43 -13.39
C GLY A 22 -5.82 -16.51 -12.97
N LYS A 23 -5.34 -15.52 -12.20
CA LYS A 23 -3.98 -15.46 -11.67
C LYS A 23 -3.63 -16.69 -10.82
N THR A 24 -4.38 -16.95 -9.74
CA THR A 24 -4.14 -18.10 -8.84
C THR A 24 -4.27 -19.43 -9.59
N THR A 25 -5.25 -19.55 -10.49
CA THR A 25 -5.37 -20.74 -11.34
C THR A 25 -4.12 -20.94 -12.21
N THR A 26 -3.56 -19.87 -12.78
CA THR A 26 -2.33 -19.95 -13.58
C THR A 26 -1.15 -20.39 -12.72
N THR A 27 -0.99 -19.82 -11.52
CA THR A 27 0.07 -20.21 -10.57
C THR A 27 -0.07 -21.66 -10.14
N GLU A 28 -1.29 -22.12 -9.81
CA GLU A 28 -1.55 -23.53 -9.47
C GLU A 28 -1.20 -24.50 -10.61
N ARG A 29 -1.47 -24.11 -11.88
CA ARG A 29 -1.07 -24.93 -13.05
C ARG A 29 0.44 -24.95 -13.26
N ILE A 30 1.12 -23.84 -13.02
CA ILE A 30 2.59 -23.80 -13.00
C ILE A 30 3.14 -24.79 -11.96
N LEU A 31 2.61 -24.78 -10.74
CA LEU A 31 3.02 -25.70 -9.68
C LEU A 31 2.73 -27.16 -10.02
N PHE A 32 1.62 -27.43 -10.69
CA PHE A 32 1.29 -28.78 -11.16
C PHE A 32 2.26 -29.29 -12.23
N TYR A 33 2.53 -28.51 -13.27
CA TYR A 33 3.43 -28.93 -14.35
C TYR A 33 4.89 -29.01 -13.93
N THR A 34 5.30 -28.24 -12.94
CA THR A 34 6.65 -28.33 -12.35
C THR A 34 6.79 -29.41 -11.29
N GLY A 35 5.71 -30.15 -11.00
CA GLY A 35 5.72 -31.29 -10.07
C GLY A 35 5.72 -30.93 -8.58
N VAL A 36 5.52 -29.65 -8.23
CA VAL A 36 5.38 -29.20 -6.84
C VAL A 36 4.06 -29.68 -6.26
N ASN A 37 2.97 -29.58 -7.01
CA ASN A 37 1.65 -30.06 -6.65
C ASN A 37 1.31 -31.35 -7.42
N HIS A 38 0.74 -32.32 -6.72
CA HIS A 38 0.30 -33.58 -7.32
C HIS A 38 -1.19 -33.56 -7.74
N LYS A 39 -1.94 -32.54 -7.28
CA LYS A 39 -3.35 -32.33 -7.61
C LYS A 39 -3.53 -30.92 -8.16
N LEU A 40 -4.50 -30.77 -9.04
CA LEU A 40 -4.93 -29.45 -9.53
C LEU A 40 -5.73 -28.77 -8.42
N GLY A 41 -5.21 -27.63 -7.91
CA GLY A 41 -5.93 -26.76 -6.99
C GLY A 41 -6.91 -25.86 -7.75
N GLU A 42 -8.10 -25.64 -7.17
CA GLU A 42 -9.13 -24.74 -7.70
C GLU A 42 -9.47 -23.66 -6.68
N THR A 43 -9.53 -22.42 -7.13
CA THR A 43 -9.88 -21.28 -6.27
C THR A 43 -11.31 -21.34 -5.79
N HIS A 44 -12.25 -21.75 -6.64
CA HIS A 44 -13.66 -21.83 -6.30
C HIS A 44 -14.00 -22.89 -5.24
N ASP A 45 -13.18 -23.93 -5.14
CA ASP A 45 -13.36 -24.99 -4.15
C ASP A 45 -12.53 -24.78 -2.88
N GLY A 46 -11.82 -23.65 -2.78
CA GLY A 46 -10.92 -23.35 -1.66
C GLY A 46 -9.72 -24.31 -1.53
N SER A 47 -9.40 -25.03 -2.60
CA SER A 47 -8.32 -26.05 -2.63
C SER A 47 -7.00 -25.51 -3.20
N ALA A 48 -6.93 -24.22 -3.55
CA ALA A 48 -5.74 -23.57 -4.07
C ALA A 48 -4.65 -23.52 -2.98
N THR A 49 -3.44 -23.96 -3.34
CA THR A 49 -2.31 -24.07 -2.40
C THR A 49 -1.72 -22.71 -2.05
N MET A 50 -1.82 -21.75 -2.96
CA MET A 50 -1.28 -20.39 -2.78
C MET A 50 -2.17 -19.51 -1.92
N ASP A 51 -3.49 -19.72 -1.93
CA ASP A 51 -4.45 -19.01 -1.08
C ASP A 51 -4.60 -19.78 0.25
N TRP A 52 -3.72 -19.49 1.20
CA TRP A 52 -3.61 -20.26 2.46
C TRP A 52 -4.44 -19.68 3.61
N MET A 53 -4.85 -18.42 3.52
CA MET A 53 -5.70 -17.79 4.53
C MET A 53 -7.15 -18.21 4.36
N ALA A 54 -7.85 -18.42 5.48
CA ALA A 54 -9.27 -18.74 5.45
C ALA A 54 -10.10 -17.67 4.70
N GLN A 55 -9.74 -16.40 4.85
CA GLN A 55 -10.38 -15.28 4.17
C GLN A 55 -10.17 -15.31 2.65
N GLU A 56 -8.99 -15.73 2.19
CA GLU A 56 -8.69 -15.92 0.76
C GLU A 56 -9.55 -17.04 0.16
N GLN A 57 -9.60 -18.18 0.86
CA GLN A 57 -10.39 -19.35 0.43
C GLN A 57 -11.88 -19.08 0.40
N GLU A 58 -12.42 -18.42 1.43
CA GLU A 58 -13.86 -18.09 1.52
C GLU A 58 -14.29 -17.06 0.47
N ARG A 59 -13.42 -16.12 0.11
CA ARG A 59 -13.73 -15.02 -0.81
C ARG A 59 -13.29 -15.31 -2.24
N GLY A 60 -12.41 -16.29 -2.44
CA GLY A 60 -11.84 -16.63 -3.74
C GLY A 60 -10.89 -15.55 -4.30
N ILE A 61 -10.27 -14.75 -3.43
CA ILE A 61 -9.34 -13.68 -3.80
C ILE A 61 -8.03 -13.82 -3.03
N THR A 62 -6.90 -13.52 -3.68
CA THR A 62 -5.61 -13.41 -3.01
C THR A 62 -5.53 -12.09 -2.25
N ILE A 63 -5.22 -12.15 -0.97
CA ILE A 63 -5.10 -11.00 -0.05
C ILE A 63 -3.63 -10.69 0.20
N THR A 64 -2.83 -11.73 0.50
CA THR A 64 -1.40 -11.60 0.77
C THR A 64 -0.58 -12.27 -0.32
N SER A 65 0.56 -11.66 -0.67
CA SER A 65 1.48 -12.30 -1.61
C SER A 65 2.04 -13.60 -1.02
N ALA A 66 2.08 -14.66 -1.82
CA ALA A 66 2.66 -15.94 -1.47
C ALA A 66 3.85 -16.24 -2.37
N ALA A 67 4.95 -16.71 -1.78
CA ALA A 67 6.16 -17.07 -2.49
C ALA A 67 6.30 -18.60 -2.60
N THR A 68 6.69 -19.08 -3.76
CA THR A 68 6.97 -20.50 -3.98
C THR A 68 8.15 -20.66 -4.93
N THR A 69 8.85 -21.79 -4.79
CA THR A 69 9.96 -22.16 -5.68
C THR A 69 9.61 -23.42 -6.45
N CYS A 70 9.86 -23.43 -7.74
CA CYS A 70 9.69 -24.58 -8.61
C CYS A 70 10.83 -24.66 -9.64
N PHE A 71 10.88 -25.77 -10.41
CA PHE A 71 11.93 -26.02 -11.38
C PHE A 71 11.32 -26.37 -12.74
N TRP A 72 11.84 -25.78 -13.81
CA TRP A 72 11.44 -26.06 -15.18
C TRP A 72 12.63 -26.11 -16.10
N LYS A 73 12.81 -27.22 -16.81
CA LYS A 73 13.92 -27.43 -17.79
C LYS A 73 15.29 -26.94 -17.27
N GLY A 74 15.63 -27.28 -16.02
CA GLY A 74 16.91 -26.92 -15.39
C GLY A 74 16.98 -25.50 -14.81
N HIS A 75 15.95 -24.69 -14.96
CA HIS A 75 15.86 -23.37 -14.36
C HIS A 75 15.14 -23.44 -13.01
N ARG A 76 15.55 -22.59 -12.09
CA ARG A 76 14.87 -22.34 -10.82
C ARG A 76 13.97 -21.12 -10.97
N LEU A 77 12.71 -21.31 -10.66
CA LEU A 77 11.68 -20.26 -10.71
C LEU A 77 11.21 -19.95 -9.29
N ASN A 78 11.48 -18.74 -8.81
CA ASN A 78 10.88 -18.21 -7.60
C ASN A 78 9.68 -17.37 -8.03
N ILE A 79 8.48 -17.82 -7.69
CA ILE A 79 7.23 -17.18 -8.11
C ILE A 79 6.60 -16.52 -6.89
N ILE A 80 6.26 -15.25 -7.02
CA ILE A 80 5.46 -14.52 -6.06
C ILE A 80 4.10 -14.24 -6.68
N ASP A 81 3.08 -14.84 -6.08
CA ASP A 81 1.68 -14.59 -6.43
C ASP A 81 1.18 -13.34 -5.69
N THR A 82 0.75 -12.32 -6.42
CA THR A 82 0.39 -11.01 -5.86
C THR A 82 -1.12 -10.82 -5.81
N PRO A 83 -1.67 -10.03 -4.85
CA PRO A 83 -3.09 -9.70 -4.87
C PRO A 83 -3.52 -8.96 -6.13
N GLY A 84 -4.78 -9.14 -6.52
CA GLY A 84 -5.38 -8.42 -7.66
C GLY A 84 -6.30 -7.26 -7.25
N HIS A 85 -6.57 -7.07 -5.96
CA HIS A 85 -7.50 -6.06 -5.46
C HIS A 85 -6.80 -4.74 -5.11
N VAL A 86 -7.43 -3.62 -5.45
CA VAL A 86 -6.86 -2.26 -5.22
C VAL A 86 -6.54 -1.95 -3.76
N ASP A 87 -7.24 -2.56 -2.80
CA ASP A 87 -6.96 -2.36 -1.37
C ASP A 87 -5.64 -2.99 -0.92
N PHE A 88 -5.07 -3.88 -1.74
CA PHE A 88 -3.83 -4.61 -1.46
C PHE A 88 -2.70 -4.26 -2.44
N THR A 89 -2.76 -3.11 -3.09
CA THR A 89 -1.73 -2.65 -4.05
C THR A 89 -0.33 -2.59 -3.44
N VAL A 90 -0.22 -2.37 -2.13
CA VAL A 90 1.04 -2.42 -1.39
C VAL A 90 1.71 -3.79 -1.39
N GLU A 91 0.93 -4.86 -1.35
CA GLU A 91 1.49 -6.22 -1.51
C GLU A 91 2.10 -6.40 -2.91
N VAL A 92 1.47 -5.80 -3.93
CA VAL A 92 1.99 -5.77 -5.30
C VAL A 92 3.30 -4.97 -5.35
N GLU A 93 3.31 -3.78 -4.75
CA GLU A 93 4.45 -2.88 -4.72
C GLU A 93 5.66 -3.49 -4.01
N ARG A 94 5.45 -4.08 -2.83
CA ARG A 94 6.49 -4.86 -2.13
C ARG A 94 7.07 -5.97 -3.01
N SER A 95 6.22 -6.67 -3.72
CA SER A 95 6.63 -7.75 -4.61
C SER A 95 7.41 -7.22 -5.80
N LEU A 96 6.93 -6.16 -6.47
CA LEU A 96 7.61 -5.52 -7.60
C LEU A 96 9.04 -5.08 -7.26
N ARG A 97 9.24 -4.61 -6.04
CA ARG A 97 10.55 -4.13 -5.57
C ARG A 97 11.61 -5.24 -5.49
N VAL A 98 11.20 -6.48 -5.29
CA VAL A 98 12.11 -7.63 -5.11
C VAL A 98 12.09 -8.62 -6.27
N LEU A 99 11.26 -8.38 -7.26
CA LEU A 99 11.17 -9.22 -8.45
C LEU A 99 12.11 -8.70 -9.55
N ASP A 100 12.57 -9.62 -10.38
CA ASP A 100 13.37 -9.29 -11.56
C ASP A 100 12.48 -9.09 -12.79
N GLY A 101 11.34 -9.77 -12.83
CA GLY A 101 10.37 -9.65 -13.91
C GLY A 101 8.97 -10.04 -13.47
N SER A 102 7.98 -9.75 -14.29
CA SER A 102 6.59 -10.10 -14.01
C SER A 102 5.84 -10.64 -15.23
N VAL A 103 4.86 -11.49 -14.95
CA VAL A 103 3.86 -11.94 -15.93
C VAL A 103 2.53 -11.33 -15.56
N THR A 104 1.98 -10.50 -16.45
CA THR A 104 0.66 -9.91 -16.28
C THR A 104 -0.39 -10.76 -16.98
N VAL A 105 -1.33 -11.29 -16.22
CA VAL A 105 -2.41 -12.14 -16.72
C VAL A 105 -3.63 -11.28 -17.04
N PHE A 106 -4.07 -11.29 -18.29
CA PHE A 106 -5.27 -10.62 -18.77
C PHE A 106 -6.38 -11.62 -19.07
N CYS A 107 -7.61 -11.25 -18.81
CA CYS A 107 -8.77 -12.04 -19.23
C CYS A 107 -9.04 -11.78 -20.72
N ALA A 108 -9.16 -12.84 -21.55
CA ALA A 108 -9.44 -12.72 -22.98
C ALA A 108 -10.76 -11.99 -23.28
N LYS A 109 -11.73 -12.03 -22.35
CA LYS A 109 -13.00 -11.31 -22.44
C LYS A 109 -12.94 -9.90 -21.90
N GLY A 110 -12.37 -9.70 -20.71
CA GLY A 110 -12.28 -8.38 -20.02
C GLY A 110 -11.21 -7.48 -20.63
N GLY A 111 -10.09 -8.06 -20.98
CA GLY A 111 -8.93 -7.33 -21.49
C GLY A 111 -8.25 -6.50 -20.40
N VAL A 112 -7.90 -5.26 -20.74
CA VAL A 112 -7.29 -4.31 -19.78
C VAL A 112 -8.37 -3.67 -18.95
N GLU A 113 -8.36 -3.95 -17.66
CA GLU A 113 -9.26 -3.40 -16.65
C GLU A 113 -8.55 -2.33 -15.79
N PRO A 114 -9.29 -1.47 -15.04
CA PRO A 114 -8.68 -0.40 -14.24
C PRO A 114 -7.61 -0.86 -13.26
N GLN A 115 -7.80 -2.03 -12.64
CA GLN A 115 -6.81 -2.63 -11.74
C GLN A 115 -5.54 -3.05 -12.48
N SER A 116 -5.69 -3.54 -13.73
CA SER A 116 -4.54 -3.85 -14.59
C SER A 116 -3.71 -2.59 -14.89
N GLU A 117 -4.38 -1.46 -15.17
CA GLU A 117 -3.71 -0.17 -15.41
C GLU A 117 -2.92 0.31 -14.17
N THR A 118 -3.47 0.11 -12.97
CA THR A 118 -2.80 0.50 -11.71
C THR A 118 -1.53 -0.32 -11.48
N VAL A 119 -1.64 -1.65 -11.55
CA VAL A 119 -0.51 -2.56 -11.36
C VAL A 119 0.55 -2.34 -12.45
N TRP A 120 0.11 -2.06 -13.68
CA TRP A 120 1.02 -1.77 -14.80
C TRP A 120 1.84 -0.50 -14.56
N ARG A 121 1.21 0.59 -14.09
CA ARG A 121 1.92 1.83 -13.74
C ARG A 121 2.94 1.63 -12.62
N GLN A 122 2.60 0.86 -11.59
CA GLN A 122 3.55 0.50 -10.53
C GLN A 122 4.76 -0.26 -11.09
N ALA A 123 4.53 -1.20 -12.01
CA ALA A 123 5.62 -1.91 -12.67
C ALA A 123 6.47 -1.00 -13.57
N ASP A 124 5.90 0.05 -14.18
CA ASP A 124 6.63 1.08 -14.92
C ASP A 124 7.55 1.91 -14.01
N GLU A 125 7.05 2.28 -12.83
CA GLU A 125 7.80 3.04 -11.83
C GLU A 125 9.08 2.31 -11.40
N TYR A 126 8.96 1.01 -11.13
CA TYR A 126 10.10 0.15 -10.78
C TYR A 126 10.86 -0.40 -12.00
N LYS A 127 10.48 -0.03 -13.22
CA LYS A 127 11.09 -0.49 -14.48
C LYS A 127 11.22 -2.01 -14.60
N VAL A 128 10.25 -2.73 -14.07
CA VAL A 128 10.25 -4.20 -14.05
C VAL A 128 9.97 -4.74 -15.45
N PRO A 129 10.87 -5.56 -16.05
CA PRO A 129 10.62 -6.26 -17.29
C PRO A 129 9.37 -7.16 -17.19
N ARG A 130 8.56 -7.16 -18.24
CA ARG A 130 7.25 -7.82 -18.21
C ARG A 130 6.96 -8.60 -19.47
N MET A 131 6.10 -9.60 -19.33
CA MET A 131 5.39 -10.27 -20.41
C MET A 131 3.91 -10.35 -20.06
N ALA A 132 3.08 -10.56 -21.07
CA ALA A 132 1.63 -10.70 -20.91
C ALA A 132 1.17 -12.12 -21.24
N TYR A 133 0.16 -12.56 -20.51
CA TYR A 133 -0.51 -13.83 -20.76
C TYR A 133 -2.01 -13.61 -20.85
N VAL A 134 -2.58 -13.77 -22.06
CA VAL A 134 -4.01 -13.65 -22.29
C VAL A 134 -4.66 -15.00 -21.98
N ASN A 135 -5.29 -15.06 -20.82
CA ASN A 135 -5.89 -16.25 -20.22
C ASN A 135 -7.40 -16.32 -20.49
N LYS A 136 -7.99 -17.45 -20.22
CA LYS A 136 -9.41 -17.73 -20.43
C LYS A 136 -9.85 -17.64 -21.88
N MET A 137 -9.03 -18.17 -22.79
CA MET A 137 -9.38 -18.24 -24.22
C MET A 137 -10.59 -19.13 -24.53
N ASP A 138 -11.02 -19.94 -23.55
CA ASP A 138 -12.15 -20.88 -23.63
C ASP A 138 -13.51 -20.28 -23.26
N ILE A 139 -13.58 -19.05 -22.76
CA ILE A 139 -14.85 -18.44 -22.33
C ILE A 139 -15.54 -17.69 -23.48
N MET A 140 -16.87 -17.60 -23.40
CA MET A 140 -17.68 -16.86 -24.36
C MET A 140 -17.29 -15.37 -24.40
N GLY A 141 -16.98 -14.84 -25.58
CA GLY A 141 -16.52 -13.48 -25.79
C GLY A 141 -14.99 -13.30 -25.68
N ALA A 142 -14.23 -14.39 -25.65
CA ALA A 142 -12.76 -14.35 -25.66
C ALA A 142 -12.24 -13.85 -27.03
N ASP A 143 -11.41 -12.79 -26.98
CA ASP A 143 -10.79 -12.19 -28.16
C ASP A 143 -9.36 -11.72 -27.85
N PHE A 144 -8.40 -12.52 -28.25
CA PHE A 144 -6.98 -12.27 -28.06
C PHE A 144 -6.52 -10.96 -28.73
N TYR A 145 -6.92 -10.75 -29.97
CA TYR A 145 -6.45 -9.60 -30.77
C TYR A 145 -6.97 -8.27 -30.21
N ARG A 146 -8.20 -8.27 -29.74
CA ARG A 146 -8.79 -7.12 -29.05
C ARG A 146 -8.02 -6.80 -27.76
N VAL A 147 -7.63 -7.80 -26.98
CA VAL A 147 -6.84 -7.58 -25.75
C VAL A 147 -5.47 -6.98 -26.06
N VAL A 148 -4.76 -7.49 -27.07
CA VAL A 148 -3.49 -6.93 -27.52
C VAL A 148 -3.65 -5.46 -27.96
N GLN A 149 -4.72 -5.15 -28.68
CA GLN A 149 -5.00 -3.77 -29.08
C GLN A 149 -5.31 -2.88 -27.86
N MET A 150 -6.08 -3.39 -26.91
CA MET A 150 -6.34 -2.65 -25.64
C MET A 150 -5.05 -2.38 -24.86
N MET A 151 -4.09 -3.30 -24.86
CA MET A 151 -2.78 -3.05 -24.23
C MET A 151 -2.05 -1.90 -24.91
N LYS A 152 -2.00 -1.87 -26.25
CA LYS A 152 -1.41 -0.76 -27.04
C LYS A 152 -2.11 0.57 -26.74
N ASP A 153 -3.44 0.58 -26.68
CA ASP A 153 -4.24 1.79 -26.55
C ASP A 153 -4.27 2.35 -25.12
N ARG A 154 -4.46 1.50 -24.13
CA ARG A 154 -4.64 1.91 -22.71
C ARG A 154 -3.35 1.94 -21.90
N LEU A 155 -2.48 0.93 -22.09
CA LEU A 155 -1.22 0.82 -21.35
C LEU A 155 -0.08 1.52 -22.07
N LYS A 156 -0.30 1.96 -23.35
CA LYS A 156 0.73 2.63 -24.17
C LYS A 156 2.02 1.84 -24.29
N CYS A 157 1.92 0.52 -24.28
CA CYS A 157 3.07 -0.38 -24.37
C CYS A 157 3.19 -1.01 -25.76
N ASN A 158 4.39 -1.43 -26.11
CA ASN A 158 4.67 -2.18 -27.33
C ASN A 158 4.35 -3.68 -27.13
N ALA A 159 3.06 -4.03 -27.13
CA ALA A 159 2.61 -5.40 -26.99
C ALA A 159 2.77 -6.15 -28.31
N VAL A 160 3.63 -7.18 -28.33
CA VAL A 160 3.95 -7.98 -29.53
C VAL A 160 3.61 -9.44 -29.26
N PRO A 161 2.64 -10.02 -29.99
CA PRO A 161 2.36 -11.44 -29.89
C PRO A 161 3.57 -12.30 -30.27
N ILE A 162 3.91 -13.25 -29.42
CA ILE A 162 4.86 -14.34 -29.74
C ILE A 162 4.13 -15.66 -29.95
N GLN A 163 2.85 -15.69 -29.66
CA GLN A 163 1.93 -16.80 -29.84
C GLN A 163 0.59 -16.30 -30.38
N LEU A 164 -0.10 -17.12 -31.17
CA LEU A 164 -1.48 -16.87 -31.56
C LEU A 164 -2.38 -18.03 -31.12
N PRO A 165 -3.63 -17.75 -30.70
CA PRO A 165 -4.58 -18.82 -30.37
C PRO A 165 -5.10 -19.56 -31.60
N ILE A 166 -5.21 -20.88 -31.50
CA ILE A 166 -5.89 -21.72 -32.48
C ILE A 166 -7.32 -21.93 -32.03
N GLY A 167 -8.25 -21.20 -32.62
CA GLY A 167 -9.63 -21.12 -32.15
C GLY A 167 -9.85 -20.17 -31.00
N SER A 168 -11.09 -20.03 -30.57
CA SER A 168 -11.52 -19.26 -29.42
C SER A 168 -12.76 -19.90 -28.80
N GLU A 169 -13.07 -19.61 -27.58
CA GLU A 169 -14.22 -20.19 -26.86
C GLU A 169 -14.14 -21.72 -26.83
N ASP A 170 -15.22 -22.41 -27.17
CA ASP A 170 -15.28 -23.88 -27.20
C ASP A 170 -14.37 -24.50 -28.28
N THR A 171 -13.93 -23.72 -29.26
CA THR A 171 -13.03 -24.18 -30.33
C THR A 171 -11.56 -24.00 -30.03
N PHE A 172 -11.20 -23.38 -28.88
CA PHE A 172 -9.83 -23.20 -28.49
C PHE A 172 -9.14 -24.54 -28.22
N ARG A 173 -8.17 -24.91 -29.03
CA ARG A 173 -7.52 -26.23 -29.00
C ARG A 173 -6.00 -26.20 -28.90
N GLY A 174 -5.39 -25.04 -29.10
CA GLY A 174 -3.94 -24.93 -29.13
C GLY A 174 -3.44 -23.52 -29.40
N ILE A 175 -2.16 -23.42 -29.64
CA ILE A 175 -1.45 -22.17 -29.92
C ILE A 175 -0.54 -22.32 -31.13
N VAL A 176 -0.32 -21.23 -31.87
CA VAL A 176 0.75 -21.12 -32.86
C VAL A 176 1.93 -20.45 -32.18
N ASP A 177 3.10 -21.07 -32.21
CA ASP A 177 4.37 -20.46 -31.82
C ASP A 177 4.92 -19.67 -33.02
N LEU A 178 4.95 -18.35 -32.90
CA LEU A 178 5.40 -17.46 -33.96
C LEU A 178 6.92 -17.43 -34.15
N VAL A 179 7.67 -17.86 -33.14
CA VAL A 179 9.15 -17.95 -33.23
C VAL A 179 9.55 -19.19 -34.03
N GLU A 180 8.91 -20.32 -33.76
CA GLU A 180 9.20 -21.61 -34.42
C GLU A 180 8.34 -21.83 -35.66
N MET A 181 7.28 -21.06 -35.85
CA MET A 181 6.26 -21.25 -36.92
C MET A 181 5.71 -22.67 -36.88
N LYS A 182 5.29 -23.13 -35.75
CA LYS A 182 4.68 -24.43 -35.48
C LYS A 182 3.41 -24.28 -34.63
N ALA A 183 2.54 -25.27 -34.73
CA ALA A 183 1.33 -25.34 -33.92
C ALA A 183 1.53 -26.34 -32.75
N GLU A 184 1.07 -25.95 -31.57
CA GLU A 184 0.99 -26.83 -30.39
C GLU A 184 -0.48 -27.12 -30.11
N ILE A 185 -0.89 -28.37 -30.34
CA ILE A 185 -2.29 -28.79 -30.23
C ILE A 185 -2.45 -29.73 -29.01
N TYR A 186 -3.48 -29.49 -28.23
CA TYR A 186 -3.81 -30.26 -27.03
C TYR A 186 -4.90 -31.26 -27.32
N TYR A 187 -4.66 -32.54 -27.00
CA TYR A 187 -5.56 -33.67 -27.24
C TYR A 187 -6.21 -34.23 -25.98
N ASP A 188 -5.81 -33.75 -24.79
CA ASP A 188 -6.40 -34.15 -23.52
C ASP A 188 -6.79 -32.96 -22.66
N ASP A 189 -7.65 -33.19 -21.65
CA ASP A 189 -8.10 -32.14 -20.72
C ASP A 189 -7.09 -31.82 -19.62
N LEU A 190 -6.06 -32.65 -19.44
CA LEU A 190 -4.99 -32.41 -18.47
C LEU A 190 -3.79 -31.69 -19.07
N GLY A 191 -3.83 -31.39 -20.37
CA GLY A 191 -2.75 -30.72 -21.09
C GLY A 191 -1.43 -31.53 -21.14
N LYS A 192 -1.50 -32.86 -20.96
CA LYS A 192 -0.34 -33.76 -21.01
C LYS A 192 -0.05 -34.28 -22.40
N ASP A 193 -1.09 -34.50 -23.23
CA ASP A 193 -0.95 -34.87 -24.65
C ASP A 193 -0.97 -33.61 -25.52
N MET A 194 0.15 -32.88 -25.49
CA MET A 194 0.43 -31.74 -26.35
C MET A 194 1.35 -32.17 -27.47
N ARG A 195 0.97 -31.89 -28.72
CA ARG A 195 1.72 -32.30 -29.92
C ARG A 195 2.09 -31.10 -30.76
N GLU A 196 3.33 -31.09 -31.24
CA GLU A 196 3.81 -30.15 -32.24
C GLU A 196 3.37 -30.62 -33.62
N GLU A 197 2.70 -29.73 -34.35
CA GLU A 197 2.15 -30.01 -35.66
C GLU A 197 2.41 -28.82 -36.60
N GLU A 198 2.13 -29.01 -37.92
CA GLU A 198 2.13 -27.91 -38.84
C GLU A 198 0.97 -26.94 -38.55
N ILE A 199 1.17 -25.65 -38.85
CA ILE A 199 0.15 -24.62 -38.62
C ILE A 199 -1.09 -24.96 -39.48
N PRO A 200 -2.31 -24.95 -38.92
CA PRO A 200 -3.53 -25.14 -39.65
C PRO A 200 -3.63 -24.20 -40.86
N ALA A 201 -4.07 -24.72 -41.99
CA ALA A 201 -4.09 -23.99 -43.29
C ALA A 201 -4.91 -22.68 -43.23
N ASP A 202 -5.97 -22.65 -42.42
CA ASP A 202 -6.81 -21.49 -42.15
C ASP A 202 -6.14 -20.39 -41.30
N MET A 203 -5.04 -20.71 -40.61
CA MET A 203 -4.27 -19.80 -39.80
C MET A 203 -2.91 -19.41 -40.38
N LEU A 204 -2.47 -20.07 -41.45
CA LEU A 204 -1.11 -19.91 -41.97
C LEU A 204 -0.84 -18.46 -42.42
N GLU A 205 -1.72 -17.87 -43.22
CA GLU A 205 -1.57 -16.48 -43.67
C GLU A 205 -1.46 -15.49 -42.50
N LYS A 206 -2.32 -15.66 -41.50
CA LYS A 206 -2.30 -14.81 -40.32
C LYS A 206 -1.05 -15.03 -39.45
N ALA A 207 -0.58 -16.28 -39.33
CA ALA A 207 0.64 -16.61 -38.63
C ALA A 207 1.86 -15.99 -39.35
N GLU A 208 1.92 -16.01 -40.66
CA GLU A 208 2.96 -15.35 -41.45
C GLU A 208 2.95 -13.83 -41.29
N GLU A 209 1.76 -13.21 -41.28
CA GLU A 209 1.61 -11.76 -41.01
C GLU A 209 2.20 -11.39 -39.67
N TYR A 210 1.78 -12.06 -38.58
CA TYR A 210 2.27 -11.77 -37.20
C TYR A 210 3.73 -12.18 -37.01
N HIS A 211 4.21 -13.22 -37.70
CA HIS A 211 5.63 -13.56 -37.68
C HIS A 211 6.47 -12.44 -38.32
N ASN A 212 6.04 -11.89 -39.44
CA ASN A 212 6.73 -10.76 -40.07
C ASN A 212 6.71 -9.52 -39.22
N GLU A 213 5.58 -9.20 -38.56
CA GLU A 213 5.51 -8.12 -37.55
C GLU A 213 6.51 -8.35 -36.41
N LEU A 214 6.61 -9.59 -35.91
CA LEU A 214 7.59 -9.97 -34.90
C LEU A 214 9.03 -9.76 -35.38
N LEU A 215 9.35 -10.16 -36.64
CA LEU A 215 10.67 -9.95 -37.20
C LEU A 215 11.02 -8.47 -37.37
N GLU A 216 10.08 -7.61 -37.73
CA GLU A 216 10.28 -6.15 -37.76
C GLU A 216 10.67 -5.62 -36.39
N HIS A 217 9.92 -5.97 -35.35
CA HIS A 217 10.24 -5.53 -33.99
C HIS A 217 11.58 -6.09 -33.49
N VAL A 218 11.94 -7.31 -33.85
CA VAL A 218 13.22 -7.94 -33.52
C VAL A 218 14.37 -7.21 -34.26
N ALA A 219 14.19 -6.92 -35.54
CA ALA A 219 15.20 -6.22 -36.34
C ALA A 219 15.50 -4.80 -35.84
N GLU A 220 14.50 -4.10 -35.31
CA GLU A 220 14.66 -2.76 -34.69
C GLU A 220 15.62 -2.75 -33.48
N GLN A 221 15.84 -3.90 -32.84
CA GLN A 221 16.66 -4.01 -31.62
C GLN A 221 18.17 -4.21 -31.90
N ASP A 222 18.55 -4.50 -33.14
CA ASP A 222 19.92 -4.86 -33.49
C ASP A 222 20.23 -4.50 -34.95
N ASP A 223 21.30 -3.69 -35.15
CA ASP A 223 21.67 -3.18 -36.48
C ASP A 223 22.04 -4.30 -37.49
N GLU A 224 22.68 -5.38 -37.01
CA GLU A 224 23.03 -6.51 -37.85
C GLU A 224 21.79 -7.29 -38.34
N LEU A 225 20.81 -7.45 -37.42
CA LEU A 225 19.52 -8.09 -37.77
C LEU A 225 18.64 -7.20 -38.64
N MET A 226 18.72 -5.89 -38.46
CA MET A 226 18.06 -4.96 -39.38
C MET A 226 18.61 -5.08 -40.77
N GLU A 227 19.93 -5.18 -40.93
CA GLU A 227 20.55 -5.38 -42.25
C GLU A 227 20.13 -6.72 -42.89
N LYS A 228 20.17 -7.83 -42.12
CA LYS A 228 19.66 -9.12 -42.58
C LYS A 228 18.21 -9.07 -43.02
N TYR A 229 17.34 -8.44 -42.23
CA TYR A 229 15.93 -8.29 -42.52
C TYR A 229 15.69 -7.51 -43.83
N LEU A 230 16.38 -6.38 -44.00
CA LEU A 230 16.28 -5.57 -45.24
C LEU A 230 16.83 -6.26 -46.45
N MET A 231 17.85 -7.12 -46.34
CA MET A 231 18.40 -7.93 -47.42
C MET A 231 17.56 -9.19 -47.71
N GLY A 232 16.55 -9.48 -46.89
CA GLY A 232 15.73 -10.70 -47.03
C GLY A 232 16.47 -11.97 -46.66
N GLU A 233 17.51 -11.87 -45.84
CA GLU A 233 18.23 -13.02 -45.30
C GLU A 233 17.43 -13.66 -44.16
N GLU A 234 17.60 -14.98 -43.99
CA GLU A 234 16.94 -15.72 -42.90
C GLU A 234 17.50 -15.31 -41.53
N ILE A 235 16.62 -14.90 -40.61
CA ILE A 235 16.94 -14.68 -39.22
C ILE A 235 16.68 -15.96 -38.45
N THR A 236 17.69 -16.50 -37.76
CA THR A 236 17.57 -17.79 -37.05
C THR A 236 16.69 -17.68 -35.83
N LYS A 237 16.14 -18.80 -35.35
CA LYS A 237 15.36 -18.90 -34.12
C LYS A 237 16.13 -18.35 -32.92
N GLU A 238 17.40 -18.67 -32.82
CA GLU A 238 18.30 -18.22 -31.70
C GLU A 238 18.47 -16.69 -31.71
N GLU A 239 18.62 -16.09 -32.89
CA GLU A 239 18.71 -14.63 -33.06
C GLU A 239 17.38 -13.96 -32.66
N ILE A 240 16.25 -14.52 -33.09
CA ILE A 240 14.90 -14.01 -32.72
C ILE A 240 14.75 -14.06 -31.19
N MET A 241 15.03 -15.20 -30.56
CA MET A 241 14.89 -15.38 -29.12
C MET A 241 15.81 -14.44 -28.34
N ALA A 242 17.07 -14.28 -28.76
CA ALA A 242 18.02 -13.37 -28.10
C ALA A 242 17.54 -11.91 -28.16
N CYS A 243 16.97 -11.50 -29.28
CA CYS A 243 16.45 -10.12 -29.43
C CYS A 243 15.13 -9.90 -28.69
N ILE A 244 14.21 -10.86 -28.67
CA ILE A 244 13.01 -10.78 -27.82
C ILE A 244 13.42 -10.62 -26.36
N ARG A 245 14.39 -11.41 -25.90
CA ARG A 245 14.92 -11.27 -24.53
C ARG A 245 15.50 -9.88 -24.28
N LYS A 246 16.38 -9.38 -25.15
CA LYS A 246 17.00 -8.05 -25.06
C LYS A 246 15.93 -6.94 -24.99
N ALA A 247 14.97 -6.97 -25.89
CA ALA A 247 13.87 -6.00 -25.93
C ALA A 247 12.97 -6.07 -24.67
N THR A 248 12.72 -7.27 -24.16
CA THR A 248 11.94 -7.49 -22.93
C THR A 248 12.68 -6.93 -21.71
N LEU A 249 13.98 -7.19 -21.58
CA LEU A 249 14.81 -6.70 -20.48
C LEU A 249 14.88 -5.17 -20.44
N ASN A 250 14.86 -4.53 -21.60
CA ASN A 250 14.88 -3.06 -21.71
C ASN A 250 13.49 -2.41 -21.61
N ASN A 251 12.41 -3.21 -21.50
CA ASN A 251 11.03 -2.76 -21.60
C ASN A 251 10.64 -2.12 -22.95
N ASP A 252 11.37 -2.42 -24.03
CA ASP A 252 11.10 -1.95 -25.38
C ASP A 252 9.99 -2.77 -26.07
N MET A 253 9.79 -4.00 -25.60
CA MET A 253 8.77 -4.91 -26.10
C MET A 253 8.13 -5.71 -24.96
N ILE A 254 6.84 -5.93 -25.05
CA ILE A 254 6.09 -6.81 -24.15
C ILE A 254 5.65 -8.06 -24.94
N PRO A 255 6.32 -9.21 -24.75
CA PRO A 255 5.90 -10.46 -25.38
C PRO A 255 4.51 -10.88 -24.87
N VAL A 256 3.63 -11.26 -25.77
CA VAL A 256 2.26 -11.67 -25.44
C VAL A 256 2.06 -13.15 -25.78
N CYS A 257 1.73 -13.94 -24.75
CA CYS A 257 1.33 -15.34 -24.84
C CYS A 257 -0.19 -15.47 -24.67
N CYS A 258 -0.73 -16.64 -24.99
CA CYS A 258 -2.14 -16.94 -24.80
C CYS A 258 -2.38 -18.36 -24.29
N GLY A 259 -3.56 -18.58 -23.70
CA GLY A 259 -3.96 -19.90 -23.25
C GLY A 259 -5.22 -19.89 -22.39
N THR A 260 -5.49 -21.03 -21.78
CA THR A 260 -6.52 -21.18 -20.76
C THR A 260 -6.00 -22.06 -19.63
N SER A 261 -5.68 -21.43 -18.51
CA SER A 261 -5.14 -22.14 -17.34
C SER A 261 -6.16 -23.12 -16.76
N TYR A 262 -7.44 -22.76 -16.74
CA TYR A 262 -8.51 -23.65 -16.26
C TYR A 262 -8.62 -24.96 -17.07
N ARG A 263 -8.48 -24.88 -18.39
CA ARG A 263 -8.49 -26.03 -19.29
C ARG A 263 -7.10 -26.64 -19.54
N ASN A 264 -6.08 -26.22 -18.79
CA ASN A 264 -4.72 -26.78 -18.84
C ASN A 264 -4.05 -26.64 -20.22
N LYS A 265 -4.32 -25.57 -20.97
CA LYS A 265 -3.77 -25.33 -22.32
C LYS A 265 -2.96 -24.04 -22.36
N GLY A 266 -1.71 -24.11 -22.77
CA GLY A 266 -0.81 -22.97 -22.95
C GLY A 266 0.16 -22.70 -21.81
N VAL A 267 0.03 -23.33 -20.64
CA VAL A 267 0.86 -23.06 -19.46
C VAL A 267 2.30 -23.53 -19.64
N GLN A 268 2.53 -24.69 -20.28
CA GLN A 268 3.90 -25.17 -20.55
C GLN A 268 4.67 -24.22 -21.45
N LYS A 269 4.01 -23.68 -22.49
CA LYS A 269 4.61 -22.69 -23.40
C LYS A 269 4.80 -21.32 -22.71
N LEU A 270 3.96 -20.96 -21.76
CA LEU A 270 4.19 -19.81 -20.88
C LEU A 270 5.45 -20.00 -20.04
N LEU A 271 5.64 -21.19 -19.44
CA LEU A 271 6.87 -21.53 -18.70
C LEU A 271 8.11 -21.49 -19.60
N ASP A 272 8.03 -21.99 -20.81
CA ASP A 272 9.11 -21.90 -21.79
C ASP A 272 9.45 -20.43 -22.12
N ALA A 273 8.46 -19.59 -22.32
CA ALA A 273 8.65 -18.15 -22.55
C ALA A 273 9.26 -17.43 -21.33
N ILE A 274 8.86 -17.79 -20.11
CA ILE A 274 9.44 -17.22 -18.90
C ILE A 274 10.94 -17.52 -18.82
N ILE A 275 11.36 -18.75 -19.00
CA ILE A 275 12.79 -19.10 -18.93
C ILE A 275 13.59 -18.52 -20.09
N ALA A 276 12.97 -18.32 -21.26
CA ALA A 276 13.63 -17.78 -22.46
C ALA A 276 13.81 -16.26 -22.40
N TYR A 277 12.79 -15.51 -21.97
CA TYR A 277 12.72 -14.06 -22.17
C TYR A 277 12.78 -13.24 -20.88
N MET A 278 12.44 -13.82 -19.74
CA MET A 278 12.46 -13.09 -18.48
C MET A 278 13.87 -13.01 -17.88
N PRO A 279 14.18 -11.94 -17.10
CA PRO A 279 15.51 -11.71 -16.60
C PRO A 279 15.96 -12.73 -15.54
N ALA A 280 17.27 -13.00 -15.52
CA ALA A 280 17.96 -13.56 -14.39
C ALA A 280 18.41 -12.44 -13.44
N PRO A 281 18.76 -12.73 -12.18
CA PRO A 281 19.31 -11.72 -11.26
C PRO A 281 20.56 -11.00 -11.78
N THR A 282 21.28 -11.60 -12.72
CA THR A 282 22.48 -11.04 -13.37
C THR A 282 22.15 -10.09 -14.53
N ASP A 283 20.94 -10.09 -15.03
CA ASP A 283 20.51 -9.25 -16.17
C ASP A 283 19.97 -7.89 -15.72
N ILE A 284 19.60 -7.78 -14.44
CA ILE A 284 19.11 -6.51 -13.87
C ILE A 284 20.29 -5.62 -13.43
N PRO A 285 20.10 -4.29 -13.39
CA PRO A 285 21.12 -3.39 -12.90
C PRO A 285 21.55 -3.74 -11.48
N ASP A 286 22.83 -3.49 -11.18
CA ASP A 286 23.38 -3.67 -9.84
C ASP A 286 22.57 -2.88 -8.80
N MET A 287 22.37 -3.49 -7.63
CA MET A 287 21.56 -2.90 -6.58
C MET A 287 22.24 -1.70 -5.94
N LYS A 288 21.62 -0.55 -6.03
CA LYS A 288 22.09 0.70 -5.42
C LYS A 288 21.69 0.80 -3.96
N GLY A 289 22.52 1.48 -3.19
CA GLY A 289 22.26 1.81 -1.80
C GLY A 289 23.16 2.95 -1.33
N VAL A 290 23.08 3.25 -0.06
CA VAL A 290 23.86 4.29 0.59
C VAL A 290 24.60 3.67 1.77
N ASN A 291 25.88 3.96 1.89
CA ASN A 291 26.64 3.59 3.07
C ASN A 291 26.19 4.45 4.26
N PRO A 292 25.63 3.87 5.34
CA PRO A 292 25.10 4.64 6.46
C PRO A 292 26.15 5.41 7.25
N GLU A 293 27.44 5.02 7.17
CA GLU A 293 28.52 5.66 7.89
C GLU A 293 29.09 6.88 7.14
N THR A 294 29.21 6.76 5.81
CA THR A 294 29.80 7.81 4.97
C THR A 294 28.78 8.69 4.26
N GLY A 295 27.54 8.18 4.09
CA GLY A 295 26.48 8.84 3.31
C GLY A 295 26.71 8.79 1.79
N GLU A 296 27.72 8.05 1.32
CA GLU A 296 28.05 7.91 -0.09
C GLU A 296 27.22 6.79 -0.74
N GLU A 297 26.94 6.96 -2.03
CA GLU A 297 26.31 5.91 -2.83
C GLU A 297 27.24 4.68 -2.93
N ASP A 298 26.67 3.51 -2.77
CA ASP A 298 27.36 2.23 -2.89
C ASP A 298 26.50 1.28 -3.73
N VAL A 299 27.12 0.26 -4.30
CA VAL A 299 26.49 -0.66 -5.24
C VAL A 299 26.82 -2.09 -4.85
N ARG A 300 25.84 -2.99 -5.00
CA ARG A 300 26.03 -4.44 -4.80
C ARG A 300 25.72 -5.19 -6.09
N LYS A 301 26.69 -5.99 -6.54
CA LYS A 301 26.54 -6.87 -7.70
C LYS A 301 25.88 -8.18 -7.30
N ALA A 302 25.10 -8.74 -8.21
CA ALA A 302 24.51 -10.07 -8.02
C ALA A 302 25.58 -11.16 -8.13
N SER A 303 26.31 -11.42 -7.05
CA SER A 303 27.38 -12.43 -6.95
C SER A 303 27.46 -12.99 -5.53
N ASP A 304 27.75 -14.28 -5.42
CA ASP A 304 27.94 -14.94 -4.13
C ASP A 304 29.25 -14.52 -3.42
N ASP A 305 30.22 -13.99 -4.17
CA ASP A 305 31.53 -13.55 -3.67
C ASP A 305 31.51 -12.11 -3.11
N GLU A 306 30.44 -11.37 -3.31
CA GLU A 306 30.25 -10.02 -2.79
C GLU A 306 29.86 -10.05 -1.29
N PRO A 307 30.04 -8.94 -0.55
CA PRO A 307 29.51 -8.82 0.80
C PRO A 307 28.00 -9.05 0.84
N PHE A 308 27.52 -9.75 1.86
CA PHE A 308 26.10 -10.03 2.02
C PHE A 308 25.26 -8.76 2.10
N SER A 309 24.21 -8.70 1.30
CA SER A 309 23.15 -7.70 1.39
C SER A 309 21.81 -8.30 1.00
N ALA A 310 20.78 -7.98 1.75
CA ALA A 310 19.42 -8.45 1.53
C ALA A 310 18.40 -7.39 1.96
N LEU A 311 17.23 -7.41 1.35
CA LEU A 311 16.10 -6.56 1.67
C LEU A 311 14.98 -7.39 2.28
N ALA A 312 14.56 -7.03 3.50
CA ALA A 312 13.36 -7.56 4.13
C ALA A 312 12.13 -6.93 3.51
N PHE A 313 11.35 -7.67 2.75
CA PHE A 313 10.24 -7.11 1.99
C PHE A 313 8.85 -7.49 2.53
N LYS A 314 8.77 -8.48 3.41
CA LYS A 314 7.51 -8.90 4.01
C LYS A 314 7.72 -9.51 5.38
N ILE A 315 6.88 -9.12 6.33
CA ILE A 315 6.76 -9.76 7.64
C ILE A 315 5.43 -10.54 7.67
N ALA A 316 5.45 -11.74 8.22
CA ALA A 316 4.27 -12.53 8.47
C ALA A 316 4.34 -13.17 9.85
N THR A 317 3.21 -13.39 10.49
CA THR A 317 3.12 -14.12 11.74
C THR A 317 2.61 -15.52 11.50
N ASP A 318 3.41 -16.49 11.88
CA ASP A 318 3.07 -17.91 11.75
C ASP A 318 2.72 -18.49 13.14
N PRO A 319 1.64 -19.28 13.26
CA PRO A 319 1.21 -19.83 14.54
C PRO A 319 2.24 -20.77 15.21
N PHE A 320 3.12 -21.40 14.42
CA PHE A 320 4.05 -22.42 14.90
C PHE A 320 5.48 -21.91 15.10
N VAL A 321 5.95 -21.04 14.18
CA VAL A 321 7.34 -20.54 14.20
C VAL A 321 7.45 -19.08 14.63
N GLY A 322 6.32 -18.40 14.79
CA GLY A 322 6.26 -17.00 15.17
C GLY A 322 6.52 -16.04 14.00
N LYS A 323 7.32 -15.00 14.23
CA LYS A 323 7.64 -13.99 13.22
C LYS A 323 8.50 -14.57 12.10
N LEU A 324 7.99 -14.50 10.88
CA LEU A 324 8.68 -14.81 9.63
C LEU A 324 9.07 -13.51 8.93
N CYS A 325 10.32 -13.37 8.56
CA CYS A 325 10.82 -12.26 7.76
C CYS A 325 11.20 -12.77 6.38
N PHE A 326 10.43 -12.43 5.36
CA PHE A 326 10.78 -12.73 3.97
C PHE A 326 11.80 -11.71 3.48
N PHE A 327 12.87 -12.20 2.89
CA PHE A 327 13.95 -11.37 2.38
C PHE A 327 14.46 -11.87 1.04
N ARG A 328 14.95 -10.93 0.23
CA ARG A 328 15.68 -11.22 -1.00
C ARG A 328 17.14 -10.91 -0.79
N VAL A 329 18.02 -11.85 -1.14
CA VAL A 329 19.46 -11.65 -1.17
C VAL A 329 19.86 -11.00 -2.49
N TYR A 330 20.48 -9.84 -2.43
CA TYR A 330 20.99 -9.15 -3.61
C TYR A 330 22.45 -9.47 -3.88
N SER A 331 23.25 -9.69 -2.85
CA SER A 331 24.68 -10.02 -2.95
C SER A 331 25.13 -10.92 -1.81
N GLY A 332 26.18 -11.69 -2.04
CA GLY A 332 26.78 -12.53 -1.05
C GLY A 332 25.95 -13.74 -0.64
N THR A 333 26.32 -14.34 0.47
CA THR A 333 25.66 -15.52 1.04
C THR A 333 25.46 -15.34 2.54
N VAL A 334 24.47 -16.02 3.10
CA VAL A 334 24.22 -16.06 4.55
C VAL A 334 23.80 -17.46 5.00
N ASP A 335 24.35 -17.89 6.14
CA ASP A 335 24.07 -19.20 6.74
C ASP A 335 23.02 -19.09 7.85
N ALA A 336 22.22 -20.14 8.01
CA ALA A 336 21.35 -20.29 9.16
C ALA A 336 22.18 -20.30 10.46
N GLY A 337 21.70 -19.63 11.49
CA GLY A 337 22.40 -19.48 12.77
C GLY A 337 23.44 -18.36 12.82
N SER A 338 23.71 -17.68 11.70
CA SER A 338 24.65 -16.55 11.64
C SER A 338 24.04 -15.24 12.17
N THR A 339 24.90 -14.27 12.45
CA THR A 339 24.53 -12.91 12.82
C THR A 339 24.63 -12.03 11.60
N VAL A 340 23.60 -11.20 11.37
CA VAL A 340 23.54 -10.19 10.32
C VAL A 340 23.33 -8.82 10.94
N TYR A 341 23.77 -7.78 10.24
CA TYR A 341 23.59 -6.40 10.65
C TYR A 341 22.35 -5.80 9.96
N ASN A 342 21.39 -5.35 10.74
CA ASN A 342 20.28 -4.54 10.25
C ASN A 342 20.76 -3.07 10.23
N SER A 343 21.17 -2.60 9.06
CA SER A 343 21.72 -1.26 8.86
C SER A 343 20.68 -0.15 9.01
N THR A 344 19.42 -0.44 8.74
CA THR A 344 18.32 0.52 8.90
C THR A 344 18.01 0.79 10.38
N LYS A 345 18.13 -0.23 11.23
CA LYS A 345 17.88 -0.13 12.69
C LYS A 345 19.16 -0.02 13.51
N GLU A 346 20.33 -0.09 12.88
CA GLU A 346 21.66 -0.08 13.52
C GLU A 346 21.80 -1.16 14.60
N LYS A 347 21.37 -2.39 14.31
CA LYS A 347 21.35 -3.51 15.25
C LYS A 347 21.81 -4.80 14.63
N ASN A 348 22.60 -5.56 15.37
CA ASN A 348 22.92 -6.93 15.05
C ASN A 348 21.76 -7.87 15.43
N GLU A 349 21.38 -8.75 14.55
CA GLU A 349 20.34 -9.76 14.77
C GLU A 349 20.81 -11.14 14.33
N ARG A 350 20.33 -12.15 15.02
CA ARG A 350 20.68 -13.54 14.70
C ARG A 350 19.56 -14.19 13.89
N ILE A 351 19.91 -14.72 12.74
CA ILE A 351 19.04 -15.60 11.96
C ILE A 351 19.03 -16.98 12.66
N GLY A 352 17.88 -17.39 13.17
CA GLY A 352 17.76 -18.70 13.81
C GLY A 352 17.70 -19.82 12.77
N ARG A 353 16.70 -19.76 11.88
CA ARG A 353 16.47 -20.70 10.77
C ARG A 353 16.21 -19.91 9.50
N ILE A 354 16.56 -20.51 8.37
CA ILE A 354 16.19 -20.02 7.04
C ILE A 354 15.27 -21.06 6.41
N LEU A 355 14.14 -20.60 5.89
CA LEU A 355 13.11 -21.45 5.30
C LEU A 355 12.93 -21.10 3.83
N GLN A 356 12.91 -22.11 2.99
CA GLN A 356 12.39 -22.01 1.63
C GLN A 356 10.89 -22.33 1.69
N MET A 357 10.10 -21.46 1.07
CA MET A 357 8.67 -21.66 1.01
C MET A 357 8.29 -22.36 -0.30
N HIS A 358 7.49 -23.41 -0.17
CA HIS A 358 6.84 -24.11 -1.28
C HIS A 358 5.34 -24.06 -1.03
N ALA A 359 4.74 -22.90 -1.32
CA ALA A 359 3.35 -22.59 -0.96
C ALA A 359 3.13 -22.76 0.55
N ASN A 360 2.44 -23.80 1.00
CA ASN A 360 2.18 -24.10 2.42
C ASN A 360 3.21 -25.05 3.06
N HIS A 361 4.17 -25.57 2.30
CA HIS A 361 5.25 -26.40 2.82
C HIS A 361 6.52 -25.59 3.06
N ARG A 362 7.27 -25.98 4.08
CA ARG A 362 8.52 -25.32 4.50
C ARG A 362 9.66 -26.31 4.44
N GLN A 363 10.76 -25.86 3.88
CA GLN A 363 12.01 -26.61 3.86
C GLN A 363 13.09 -25.78 4.54
N ASP A 364 13.79 -26.35 5.49
CA ASP A 364 14.96 -25.70 6.10
C ASP A 364 16.11 -25.63 5.10
N LEU A 365 16.75 -24.46 5.05
CA LEU A 365 17.95 -24.21 4.28
C LEU A 365 19.12 -23.92 5.22
N ASP A 366 20.28 -24.48 4.91
CA ASP A 366 21.52 -24.19 5.64
C ASP A 366 22.11 -22.84 5.20
N THR A 367 22.08 -22.57 3.89
CA THR A 367 22.67 -21.37 3.26
C THR A 367 21.73 -20.84 2.18
N VAL A 368 21.64 -19.52 2.05
CA VAL A 368 21.04 -18.83 0.90
C VAL A 368 22.08 -17.98 0.18
N TYR A 369 21.87 -17.80 -1.10
CA TYR A 369 22.81 -17.21 -2.05
C TYR A 369 22.25 -15.96 -2.69
N ALA A 370 23.09 -15.17 -3.36
CA ALA A 370 22.66 -14.04 -4.15
C ALA A 370 21.52 -14.42 -5.11
N GLY A 371 20.50 -13.59 -5.24
CA GLY A 371 19.31 -13.84 -6.06
C GLY A 371 18.24 -14.73 -5.41
N ASP A 372 18.49 -15.31 -4.25
CA ASP A 372 17.51 -16.15 -3.54
C ASP A 372 16.47 -15.31 -2.81
N ILE A 373 15.26 -15.88 -2.74
CA ILE A 373 14.15 -15.39 -1.91
C ILE A 373 13.88 -16.48 -0.85
N ALA A 374 13.93 -16.08 0.42
CA ALA A 374 13.74 -17.00 1.55
C ALA A 374 13.05 -16.29 2.72
N ALA A 375 12.67 -17.06 3.73
CA ALA A 375 12.13 -16.55 4.99
C ALA A 375 13.08 -16.86 6.16
N ALA A 376 13.33 -15.87 7.00
CA ALA A 376 14.13 -16.01 8.21
C ALA A 376 13.23 -16.06 9.45
N VAL A 377 13.61 -16.93 10.39
CA VAL A 377 13.04 -17.00 11.75
C VAL A 377 14.08 -16.48 12.73
N GLY A 378 13.66 -15.69 13.71
CA GLY A 378 14.53 -15.22 14.79
C GLY A 378 14.88 -13.73 14.72
N LEU A 379 14.58 -13.04 13.63
CA LEU A 379 14.75 -11.60 13.48
C LEU A 379 13.66 -10.87 14.26
N LYS A 380 14.02 -10.26 15.39
CA LYS A 380 13.06 -9.64 16.32
C LYS A 380 12.72 -8.19 15.98
N ASN A 381 13.74 -7.42 15.57
CA ASN A 381 13.62 -5.98 15.33
C ASN A 381 13.42 -5.62 13.87
N THR A 382 13.71 -6.54 12.96
CA THR A 382 13.58 -6.33 11.51
C THR A 382 12.12 -6.13 11.13
N THR A 383 11.86 -5.08 10.35
CA THR A 383 10.55 -4.73 9.79
C THR A 383 10.62 -4.69 8.26
N THR A 384 9.47 -4.57 7.61
CA THR A 384 9.40 -4.45 6.15
C THR A 384 10.16 -3.21 5.66
N GLY A 385 11.01 -3.37 4.67
CA GLY A 385 11.87 -2.31 4.12
C GLY A 385 13.26 -2.22 4.74
N ASP A 386 13.54 -2.96 5.81
CA ASP A 386 14.87 -2.96 6.44
C ASP A 386 15.91 -3.70 5.57
N THR A 387 17.14 -3.22 5.61
CA THR A 387 18.29 -3.87 4.97
C THR A 387 19.03 -4.74 5.98
N LEU A 388 19.33 -5.97 5.58
CA LEU A 388 20.20 -6.89 6.29
C LEU A 388 21.51 -7.01 5.50
N CYS A 389 22.65 -6.83 6.14
CA CYS A 389 23.95 -6.85 5.46
C CYS A 389 25.08 -7.37 6.36
N ASP A 390 26.29 -7.41 5.77
CA ASP A 390 27.52 -7.62 6.53
C ASP A 390 27.89 -6.37 7.31
N GLU A 391 28.15 -6.50 8.59
CA GLU A 391 28.51 -5.38 9.49
C GLU A 391 29.79 -4.65 9.05
N LYS A 392 30.71 -5.34 8.41
CA LYS A 392 31.98 -4.77 7.91
C LYS A 392 31.83 -3.97 6.61
N HIS A 393 30.74 -4.21 5.88
CA HIS A 393 30.40 -3.56 4.62
C HIS A 393 28.96 -3.06 4.68
N PRO A 394 28.65 -2.09 5.57
CA PRO A 394 27.28 -1.67 5.78
C PRO A 394 26.75 -0.93 4.56
N ILE A 395 25.52 -1.23 4.21
CA ILE A 395 24.75 -0.56 3.16
C ILE A 395 23.29 -0.48 3.58
N ILE A 396 22.64 0.61 3.25
CA ILE A 396 21.17 0.70 3.25
C ILE A 396 20.74 0.67 1.79
N LEU A 397 20.07 -0.39 1.39
CA LEU A 397 19.50 -0.50 0.06
C LEU A 397 18.36 0.50 -0.08
N GLU A 398 18.05 0.87 -1.32
CA GLU A 398 16.94 1.79 -1.60
C GLU A 398 15.67 1.34 -0.87
N SER A 399 15.09 2.22 -0.05
CA SER A 399 13.94 1.91 0.79
C SER A 399 12.66 1.80 -0.04
N MET A 400 11.73 0.99 0.45
CA MET A 400 10.36 0.96 -0.08
C MET A 400 9.60 2.16 0.47
N GLU A 401 8.92 2.89 -0.42
CA GLU A 401 7.94 3.91 -0.04
C GLU A 401 6.55 3.28 0.00
N PHE A 402 5.81 3.53 1.06
CA PHE A 402 4.46 3.02 1.21
C PHE A 402 3.45 4.16 1.20
N PRO A 403 2.33 4.00 0.48
CA PRO A 403 1.29 5.02 0.47
C PRO A 403 0.65 5.16 1.86
N GLU A 404 0.25 6.37 2.17
CA GLU A 404 -0.50 6.64 3.40
C GLU A 404 -1.90 6.02 3.33
N PRO A 405 -2.40 5.48 4.45
CA PRO A 405 -3.75 4.93 4.49
C PRO A 405 -4.81 6.01 4.24
N VAL A 406 -5.85 5.64 3.50
CA VAL A 406 -6.88 6.58 3.05
C VAL A 406 -8.21 6.44 3.79
N ILE A 407 -8.47 5.30 4.43
CA ILE A 407 -9.69 5.08 5.23
C ILE A 407 -9.33 4.97 6.69
N HIS A 408 -10.07 5.70 7.51
CA HIS A 408 -9.94 5.71 8.96
C HIS A 408 -11.27 5.30 9.58
N VAL A 409 -11.26 4.37 10.53
CA VAL A 409 -12.43 3.95 11.29
C VAL A 409 -12.09 3.82 12.77
N ALA A 410 -13.06 4.10 13.62
CA ALA A 410 -12.93 3.85 15.05
C ALA A 410 -13.19 2.37 15.35
N ILE A 411 -12.42 1.79 16.24
CA ILE A 411 -12.57 0.40 16.68
C ILE A 411 -12.63 0.33 18.21
N GLU A 412 -13.60 -0.43 18.71
CA GLU A 412 -13.78 -0.62 20.15
C GLU A 412 -13.99 -2.12 20.46
N PRO A 413 -13.29 -2.68 21.44
CA PRO A 413 -13.51 -4.07 21.83
C PRO A 413 -14.88 -4.20 22.49
N LYS A 414 -15.61 -5.28 22.25
CA LYS A 414 -16.91 -5.54 22.85
C LYS A 414 -16.84 -5.76 24.38
N THR A 415 -15.66 -6.09 24.90
CA THR A 415 -15.43 -6.35 26.32
C THR A 415 -14.21 -5.61 26.84
N LYS A 416 -14.23 -5.18 28.11
CA LYS A 416 -13.06 -4.54 28.76
C LYS A 416 -11.81 -5.44 28.76
N ALA A 417 -11.98 -6.74 28.93
CA ALA A 417 -10.87 -7.71 28.87
C ALA A 417 -10.26 -7.82 27.46
N GLY A 418 -10.97 -7.40 26.42
CA GLY A 418 -10.49 -7.36 25.04
C GLY A 418 -9.56 -6.18 24.75
N GLN A 419 -9.50 -5.16 25.59
CA GLN A 419 -8.74 -3.92 25.32
C GLN A 419 -7.22 -4.17 25.17
N GLU A 420 -6.61 -4.86 26.12
CA GLU A 420 -5.18 -5.17 26.07
C GLU A 420 -4.85 -6.13 24.92
N LYS A 421 -5.70 -7.16 24.74
CA LYS A 421 -5.55 -8.09 23.64
C LYS A 421 -5.67 -7.41 22.29
N MET A 422 -6.61 -6.48 22.13
CA MET A 422 -6.78 -5.69 20.91
C MET A 422 -5.53 -4.85 20.63
N GLY A 423 -4.98 -4.15 21.60
CA GLY A 423 -3.76 -3.36 21.41
C GLY A 423 -2.58 -4.20 20.92
N MET A 424 -2.35 -5.36 21.56
CA MET A 424 -1.27 -6.29 21.15
C MET A 424 -1.53 -6.87 19.75
N ALA A 425 -2.77 -7.20 19.42
CA ALA A 425 -3.12 -7.75 18.12
C ALA A 425 -2.96 -6.70 17.01
N LEU A 426 -3.42 -5.47 17.25
CA LEU A 426 -3.27 -4.36 16.30
C LEU A 426 -1.79 -4.02 16.05
N ALA A 427 -0.95 -4.05 17.08
CA ALA A 427 0.49 -3.84 16.94
C ALA A 427 1.15 -4.90 16.06
N LYS A 428 0.79 -6.19 16.23
CA LYS A 428 1.29 -7.28 15.38
C LYS A 428 0.83 -7.12 13.92
N LEU A 429 -0.42 -6.77 13.70
CA LEU A 429 -0.96 -6.55 12.36
C LEU A 429 -0.27 -5.36 11.67
N ALA A 430 0.05 -4.29 12.41
CA ALA A 430 0.81 -3.16 11.90
C ALA A 430 2.29 -3.49 11.59
N GLU A 431 2.89 -4.48 12.27
CA GLU A 431 4.22 -5.00 11.90
C GLU A 431 4.21 -5.77 10.57
N GLU A 432 3.11 -6.48 10.28
CA GLU A 432 2.95 -7.25 9.06
C GLU A 432 2.66 -6.35 7.84
N ASP A 433 1.85 -5.31 8.05
CA ASP A 433 1.38 -4.44 6.98
C ASP A 433 1.74 -2.97 7.25
N PRO A 434 2.73 -2.41 6.53
CA PRO A 434 3.18 -1.04 6.72
C PRO A 434 2.14 0.02 6.32
N THR A 435 1.08 -0.34 5.59
CA THR A 435 -0.04 0.56 5.24
C THR A 435 -1.21 0.47 6.20
N PHE A 436 -1.15 -0.45 7.14
CA PHE A 436 -2.08 -0.50 8.25
C PHE A 436 -1.52 0.27 9.44
N ARG A 437 -2.30 1.19 9.97
CA ARG A 437 -1.95 1.93 11.18
C ARG A 437 -3.03 1.76 12.22
N ALA A 438 -2.62 1.69 13.48
CA ALA A 438 -3.50 1.71 14.64
C ALA A 438 -2.93 2.70 15.65
N TYR A 439 -3.75 3.64 16.10
CA TYR A 439 -3.35 4.66 17.06
C TYR A 439 -4.55 5.10 17.91
N THR A 440 -4.26 5.69 19.05
CA THR A 440 -5.28 6.34 19.87
C THR A 440 -5.30 7.83 19.52
N ASP A 441 -6.45 8.30 19.11
CA ASP A 441 -6.65 9.72 18.87
C ASP A 441 -6.61 10.47 20.21
N GLU A 442 -5.68 11.40 20.35
CA GLU A 442 -5.44 12.09 21.63
C GLU A 442 -6.58 13.02 22.04
N GLU A 443 -7.34 13.52 21.06
CA GLU A 443 -8.41 14.46 21.33
C GLU A 443 -9.75 13.77 21.64
N THR A 444 -10.03 12.66 20.97
CA THR A 444 -11.27 11.91 21.17
C THR A 444 -11.13 10.71 22.10
N GLY A 445 -9.89 10.25 22.35
CA GLY A 445 -9.60 9.06 23.12
C GLY A 445 -9.99 7.75 22.42
N GLN A 446 -10.43 7.80 21.17
CA GLN A 446 -10.82 6.62 20.40
C GLN A 446 -9.59 5.89 19.84
N THR A 447 -9.65 4.57 19.81
CA THR A 447 -8.71 3.78 19.01
C THR A 447 -9.15 3.84 17.54
N ILE A 448 -8.25 4.34 16.68
CA ILE A 448 -8.47 4.48 15.25
C ILE A 448 -7.62 3.44 14.55
N ILE A 449 -8.21 2.77 13.56
CA ILE A 449 -7.48 1.96 12.60
C ILE A 449 -7.59 2.60 11.22
N ALA A 450 -6.49 2.60 10.49
CA ALA A 450 -6.39 3.21 9.18
C ALA A 450 -5.83 2.22 8.16
N GLY A 451 -6.36 2.21 6.94
CA GLY A 451 -5.99 1.29 5.88
C GLY A 451 -6.31 1.80 4.49
N MET A 452 -5.95 1.03 3.48
CA MET A 452 -6.03 1.40 2.06
C MET A 452 -7.44 1.30 1.46
N GLY A 453 -8.37 0.62 2.13
CA GLY A 453 -9.73 0.44 1.63
C GLY A 453 -10.64 -0.26 2.63
N GLU A 454 -11.93 -0.33 2.32
CA GLU A 454 -12.93 -0.96 3.17
C GLU A 454 -12.66 -2.45 3.34
N LEU A 455 -12.35 -3.14 2.25
CA LEU A 455 -12.02 -4.57 2.28
C LEU A 455 -10.76 -4.83 3.11
N HIS A 456 -9.74 -3.97 2.99
CA HIS A 456 -8.53 -4.08 3.80
C HIS A 456 -8.85 -4.04 5.30
N LEU A 457 -9.60 -3.04 5.75
CA LEU A 457 -9.99 -2.92 7.16
C LEU A 457 -10.93 -4.04 7.62
N GLU A 458 -11.84 -4.49 6.76
CA GLU A 458 -12.71 -5.64 7.05
C GLU A 458 -11.91 -6.93 7.29
N ILE A 459 -10.88 -7.18 6.49
CA ILE A 459 -9.96 -8.31 6.68
C ILE A 459 -9.20 -8.18 8.01
N ILE A 460 -8.71 -7.00 8.35
CA ILE A 460 -8.04 -6.75 9.63
C ILE A 460 -8.96 -7.05 10.83
N VAL A 461 -10.19 -6.60 10.76
CA VAL A 461 -11.20 -6.86 11.83
C VAL A 461 -11.54 -8.36 11.91
N ASP A 462 -11.67 -9.03 10.79
CA ASP A 462 -11.90 -10.47 10.75
C ASP A 462 -10.71 -11.26 11.30
N ARG A 463 -9.48 -10.85 11.01
CA ARG A 463 -8.26 -11.41 11.59
C ARG A 463 -8.19 -11.22 13.11
N LEU A 464 -8.60 -10.05 13.63
CA LEU A 464 -8.72 -9.82 15.07
C LEU A 464 -9.62 -10.87 15.74
N LEU A 465 -10.76 -11.17 15.11
CA LEU A 465 -11.68 -12.18 15.62
C LEU A 465 -11.12 -13.61 15.51
N ARG A 466 -10.64 -14.01 14.35
CA ARG A 466 -10.25 -15.40 14.07
C ARG A 466 -8.91 -15.78 14.68
N GLU A 467 -7.90 -14.95 14.53
CA GLU A 467 -6.53 -15.24 14.98
C GLU A 467 -6.32 -14.87 16.45
N PHE A 468 -6.81 -13.70 16.87
CA PHE A 468 -6.56 -13.16 18.20
C PHE A 468 -7.72 -13.34 19.19
N LYS A 469 -8.88 -13.83 18.72
CA LYS A 469 -10.09 -14.02 19.54
C LYS A 469 -10.56 -12.71 20.21
N VAL A 470 -10.47 -11.61 19.47
CA VAL A 470 -10.94 -10.28 19.88
C VAL A 470 -12.14 -9.88 19.05
N GLU A 471 -13.31 -9.75 19.69
CA GLU A 471 -14.49 -9.16 19.07
C GLU A 471 -14.47 -7.65 19.24
N ALA A 472 -14.65 -6.92 18.13
CA ALA A 472 -14.66 -5.48 18.10
C ALA A 472 -15.85 -4.91 17.32
N ASN A 473 -16.29 -3.72 17.72
CA ASN A 473 -17.22 -2.89 16.96
C ASN A 473 -16.45 -1.85 16.16
N VAL A 474 -16.89 -1.63 14.93
CA VAL A 474 -16.28 -0.65 14.02
C VAL A 474 -17.30 0.45 13.73
N GLY A 475 -16.87 1.70 13.76
CA GLY A 475 -17.72 2.85 13.51
C GLY A 475 -16.97 4.01 12.87
N LYS A 476 -17.71 5.08 12.55
CA LYS A 476 -17.10 6.32 12.06
C LYS A 476 -16.30 6.97 13.19
N PRO A 477 -15.10 7.51 12.91
CA PRO A 477 -14.35 8.29 13.87
C PRO A 477 -15.13 9.54 14.29
N GLN A 478 -14.91 9.98 15.52
CA GLN A 478 -15.39 11.28 15.94
C GLN A 478 -14.52 12.37 15.32
N VAL A 479 -15.16 13.45 14.88
CA VAL A 479 -14.41 14.62 14.42
C VAL A 479 -13.94 15.42 15.62
N ALA A 480 -12.67 15.75 15.68
CA ALA A 480 -12.07 16.56 16.74
C ALA A 480 -12.32 18.05 16.45
N TYR A 481 -13.50 18.53 16.81
CA TYR A 481 -13.82 19.96 16.73
C TYR A 481 -13.04 20.73 17.78
N LYS A 482 -12.83 22.04 17.53
CA LYS A 482 -12.23 23.00 18.48
C LYS A 482 -13.10 24.22 18.62
N GLU A 483 -12.82 25.07 19.59
CA GLU A 483 -13.46 26.35 19.76
C GLU A 483 -12.42 27.47 19.66
N THR A 484 -12.84 28.64 19.25
CA THR A 484 -12.05 29.89 19.29
C THR A 484 -12.96 31.10 19.40
N CYS A 485 -12.41 32.30 19.38
CA CYS A 485 -13.19 33.54 19.44
C CYS A 485 -12.86 34.43 18.26
N ARG A 486 -13.86 35.22 17.82
CA ARG A 486 -13.72 36.21 16.71
C ARG A 486 -13.36 37.61 17.20
N LYS A 487 -13.74 37.95 18.44
CA LYS A 487 -13.65 39.30 18.97
C LYS A 487 -12.87 39.32 20.28
N SER A 488 -12.36 40.49 20.60
CA SER A 488 -11.78 40.73 21.92
C SER A 488 -12.88 40.95 22.97
N ALA A 489 -12.63 40.51 24.18
CA ALA A 489 -13.50 40.73 25.31
C ALA A 489 -12.69 41.11 26.56
N ASP A 490 -13.24 42.03 27.32
CA ASP A 490 -12.67 42.47 28.59
C ASP A 490 -13.59 42.02 29.73
N VAL A 491 -13.03 41.42 30.77
CA VAL A 491 -13.79 40.87 31.88
C VAL A 491 -13.13 41.22 33.22
N ASP A 492 -13.96 41.74 34.11
CA ASP A 492 -13.68 41.94 35.51
C ASP A 492 -14.37 40.85 36.33
N MET A 493 -13.61 39.92 36.91
CA MET A 493 -14.14 38.74 37.59
C MET A 493 -13.64 38.64 39.04
N LYS A 494 -14.60 38.66 39.93
CA LYS A 494 -14.35 38.51 41.37
C LYS A 494 -14.96 37.22 41.89
N TYR A 495 -14.11 36.36 42.44
CA TYR A 495 -14.52 35.18 43.16
C TYR A 495 -14.38 35.46 44.68
N ALA A 496 -15.50 35.52 45.37
CA ALA A 496 -15.55 35.69 46.79
C ALA A 496 -16.54 34.71 47.40
N ARG A 497 -16.10 33.87 48.33
CA ARG A 497 -16.94 32.92 49.03
C ARG A 497 -16.59 32.90 50.52
N GLN A 498 -17.59 33.03 51.37
CA GLN A 498 -17.44 32.95 52.80
C GLN A 498 -18.32 31.80 53.34
N SER A 499 -17.75 30.81 53.95
CA SER A 499 -18.45 29.66 54.52
C SER A 499 -17.80 29.32 55.88
N GLY A 500 -18.22 30.02 56.94
CA GLY A 500 -17.92 29.70 58.32
C GLY A 500 -16.43 29.43 58.64
N GLY A 501 -15.58 30.46 58.62
CA GLY A 501 -14.14 30.36 58.84
C GLY A 501 -13.35 31.24 57.90
N LYS A 502 -12.15 30.78 57.43
CA LYS A 502 -11.35 31.48 56.43
C LYS A 502 -12.11 31.55 55.10
N GLY A 503 -12.34 32.74 54.58
CA GLY A 503 -13.00 32.96 53.29
C GLY A 503 -12.10 32.61 52.08
N GLN A 504 -12.64 32.74 50.90
CA GLN A 504 -11.89 32.62 49.63
C GLN A 504 -12.08 33.92 48.84
N TYR A 505 -10.99 34.49 48.36
CA TYR A 505 -11.02 35.73 47.59
C TYR A 505 -9.99 35.69 46.45
N GLY A 506 -10.46 35.87 45.23
CA GLY A 506 -9.63 36.06 44.05
C GLY A 506 -10.31 37.03 43.09
N HIS A 507 -9.61 38.06 42.64
CA HIS A 507 -10.15 39.08 41.75
C HIS A 507 -9.15 39.33 40.61
N VAL A 508 -9.59 39.14 39.39
CA VAL A 508 -8.77 39.28 38.18
C VAL A 508 -9.51 40.10 37.11
N LYS A 509 -8.78 40.96 36.41
CA LYS A 509 -9.24 41.62 35.20
C LYS A 509 -8.40 41.13 34.05
N ILE A 510 -9.06 40.52 33.07
CA ILE A 510 -8.41 39.90 31.92
C ILE A 510 -8.98 40.49 30.62
N LYS A 511 -8.12 40.54 29.62
CA LYS A 511 -8.50 40.78 28.25
C LYS A 511 -8.25 39.52 27.42
N LEU A 512 -9.27 39.06 26.73
CA LEU A 512 -9.17 37.94 25.76
C LEU A 512 -9.11 38.51 24.36
N ASP A 513 -8.11 38.14 23.60
CA ASP A 513 -7.96 38.54 22.19
C ASP A 513 -7.85 37.27 21.31
N PRO A 514 -8.36 37.26 20.05
CA PRO A 514 -8.03 36.25 19.07
C PRO A 514 -6.52 36.22 18.80
N ASN A 515 -5.96 35.04 18.61
CA ASN A 515 -4.53 34.84 18.35
C ASN A 515 -4.30 33.80 17.23
N PRO A 516 -4.74 34.08 15.99
CA PRO A 516 -4.78 33.13 14.90
C PRO A 516 -3.44 32.43 14.67
N ASP A 517 -3.47 31.11 14.55
CA ASP A 517 -2.32 30.22 14.24
C ASP A 517 -1.15 30.26 15.24
N LYS A 518 -1.36 30.84 16.43
CA LYS A 518 -0.33 30.95 17.47
C LYS A 518 -0.64 30.16 18.75
N GLY A 519 -1.78 29.50 18.78
CA GLY A 519 -2.21 28.74 19.94
C GLY A 519 -2.56 29.62 21.14
N TYR A 520 -2.34 29.08 22.35
CA TYR A 520 -2.59 29.80 23.60
C TYR A 520 -1.38 30.65 24.02
N GLU A 521 -1.63 31.91 24.35
CA GLU A 521 -0.63 32.84 24.90
C GLU A 521 -1.17 33.50 26.16
N PHE A 522 -0.40 33.47 27.25
CA PHE A 522 -0.69 34.21 28.48
C PHE A 522 0.28 35.38 28.64
N VAL A 523 -0.26 36.54 28.89
CA VAL A 523 0.50 37.77 29.09
C VAL A 523 0.20 38.34 30.47
N ASN A 524 1.25 38.51 31.30
CA ASN A 524 1.17 39.20 32.54
C ASN A 524 1.50 40.69 32.33
N ALA A 525 0.48 41.55 32.48
CA ALA A 525 0.58 42.98 32.39
C ALA A 525 0.18 43.69 33.71
N VAL A 526 0.21 42.97 34.83
CA VAL A 526 -0.17 43.53 36.13
C VAL A 526 0.86 44.57 36.57
N VAL A 527 0.37 45.74 37.00
CA VAL A 527 1.19 46.85 37.47
C VAL A 527 0.91 47.07 38.99
N GLY A 528 1.94 47.51 39.72
CA GLY A 528 1.79 47.93 41.14
C GLY A 528 1.46 46.80 42.14
N GLY A 529 1.57 45.51 41.73
CA GLY A 529 1.29 44.39 42.62
C GLY A 529 -0.18 44.19 42.94
N ALA A 530 -1.07 44.64 42.09
CA ALA A 530 -2.53 44.49 42.23
C ALA A 530 -2.95 43.02 42.38
N VAL A 531 -2.26 42.12 41.69
CA VAL A 531 -2.28 40.68 41.93
C VAL A 531 -0.86 40.25 42.37
N PRO A 532 -0.71 39.64 43.58
CA PRO A 532 0.58 39.15 44.05
C PRO A 532 1.21 38.17 43.03
N LYS A 533 2.55 38.29 42.84
CA LYS A 533 3.29 37.48 41.82
C LYS A 533 3.11 35.98 42.04
N GLU A 534 2.96 35.54 43.28
CA GLU A 534 2.74 34.14 43.65
C GLU A 534 1.41 33.56 43.14
N TYR A 535 0.39 34.40 42.89
CA TYR A 535 -0.92 33.95 42.43
C TYR A 535 -1.08 34.01 40.90
N ILE A 536 -0.19 34.67 40.16
CA ILE A 536 -0.26 34.81 38.71
C ILE A 536 -0.17 33.43 38.00
N PRO A 537 0.73 32.51 38.41
CA PRO A 537 0.73 31.17 37.84
C PRO A 537 -0.57 30.39 38.09
N ALA A 538 -1.22 30.61 39.22
CA ALA A 538 -2.50 29.98 39.52
C ALA A 538 -3.63 30.50 38.62
N VAL A 539 -3.62 31.79 38.29
CA VAL A 539 -4.55 32.37 37.31
C VAL A 539 -4.37 31.73 35.95
N ASP A 540 -3.13 31.62 35.44
CA ASP A 540 -2.82 30.97 34.19
C ASP A 540 -3.24 29.51 34.17
N GLN A 541 -2.96 28.73 35.22
CA GLN A 541 -3.43 27.34 35.31
C GLN A 541 -4.96 27.23 35.30
N GLY A 542 -5.66 28.15 35.96
CA GLY A 542 -7.11 28.22 35.96
C GLY A 542 -7.67 28.49 34.57
N ILE A 543 -7.04 29.38 33.81
CA ILE A 543 -7.39 29.71 32.41
C ILE A 543 -7.14 28.51 31.51
N GLN A 544 -5.95 27.90 31.57
CA GLN A 544 -5.62 26.72 30.77
C GLN A 544 -6.58 25.56 31.06
N GLY A 545 -6.90 25.29 32.33
CA GLY A 545 -7.89 24.28 32.68
C GLY A 545 -9.29 24.53 32.12
N ALA A 546 -9.69 25.81 32.06
CA ALA A 546 -10.98 26.19 31.45
C ALA A 546 -11.00 26.08 29.94
N LEU A 547 -9.87 26.31 29.27
CA LEU A 547 -9.74 26.22 27.81
C LEU A 547 -9.84 24.76 27.30
N LEU A 548 -9.59 23.77 28.16
CA LEU A 548 -9.78 22.35 27.80
C LEU A 548 -11.25 22.00 27.54
N SER A 549 -12.18 22.80 28.04
CA SER A 549 -13.62 22.60 27.84
C SER A 549 -14.29 23.94 27.55
N GLY A 550 -14.48 24.22 26.28
CA GLY A 550 -15.02 25.48 25.78
C GLY A 550 -16.50 25.74 26.17
N VAL A 551 -16.98 26.90 25.80
CA VAL A 551 -18.30 27.41 26.23
C VAL A 551 -19.44 27.11 25.24
N LEU A 552 -19.14 26.65 24.01
CA LEU A 552 -20.13 26.31 22.98
C LEU A 552 -20.61 24.86 23.07
N ALA A 553 -19.68 23.95 22.96
CA ALA A 553 -19.96 22.51 22.92
C ALA A 553 -18.98 21.69 23.77
N GLY A 554 -18.15 22.34 24.58
CA GLY A 554 -17.18 21.70 25.47
C GLY A 554 -15.94 21.18 24.75
N TYR A 555 -15.60 21.72 23.56
CA TYR A 555 -14.38 21.40 22.86
C TYR A 555 -13.21 22.27 23.33
N ASN A 556 -11.99 21.79 23.11
CA ASN A 556 -10.78 22.52 23.44
C ASN A 556 -10.73 23.88 22.71
N VAL A 557 -10.43 24.95 23.44
CA VAL A 557 -10.29 26.31 22.91
C VAL A 557 -8.85 26.54 22.48
N VAL A 558 -8.66 27.03 21.25
CA VAL A 558 -7.35 27.30 20.65
C VAL A 558 -7.29 28.72 20.11
N ASP A 559 -6.07 29.19 19.81
CA ASP A 559 -5.82 30.47 19.13
C ASP A 559 -6.37 31.68 19.89
N VAL A 560 -6.10 31.72 21.19
CA VAL A 560 -6.50 32.81 22.07
C VAL A 560 -5.32 33.35 22.88
N LYS A 561 -5.33 34.66 23.07
CA LYS A 561 -4.39 35.38 23.91
C LYS A 561 -5.10 35.96 25.12
N VAL A 562 -4.66 35.66 26.29
CA VAL A 562 -5.21 36.19 27.55
C VAL A 562 -4.19 37.10 28.23
N THR A 563 -4.56 38.33 28.43
CA THR A 563 -3.76 39.33 29.15
C THR A 563 -4.37 39.59 30.53
N LEU A 564 -3.65 39.25 31.58
CA LEU A 564 -4.00 39.65 32.94
C LEU A 564 -3.36 41.01 33.24
N TYR A 565 -4.20 42.06 33.39
CA TYR A 565 -3.68 43.41 33.52
C TYR A 565 -3.98 44.10 34.86
N ASP A 566 -4.98 43.62 35.64
CA ASP A 566 -5.36 44.22 36.91
C ASP A 566 -6.06 43.16 37.79
N GLY A 567 -6.34 43.51 39.02
CA GLY A 567 -7.05 42.70 39.99
C GLY A 567 -6.98 43.23 41.38
N SER A 568 -7.34 42.45 42.36
CA SER A 568 -7.12 42.76 43.78
C SER A 568 -7.02 41.47 44.62
N TYR A 569 -6.45 41.58 45.80
CA TYR A 569 -6.33 40.48 46.75
C TYR A 569 -6.78 40.87 48.13
N HIS A 570 -7.02 39.89 48.98
CA HIS A 570 -7.33 40.04 50.39
C HIS A 570 -6.29 39.32 51.22
N GLU A 571 -5.69 40.01 52.19
CA GLU A 571 -4.54 39.51 52.98
C GLU A 571 -4.80 38.17 53.66
N VAL A 572 -6.04 37.89 54.06
CA VAL A 572 -6.40 36.67 54.82
C VAL A 572 -7.08 35.63 53.93
N ASP A 573 -7.95 36.04 52.99
CA ASP A 573 -8.85 35.16 52.25
C ASP A 573 -8.33 34.80 50.85
N SER A 574 -7.26 35.44 50.39
CA SER A 574 -6.65 35.09 49.10
C SER A 574 -5.82 33.82 49.16
N SER A 575 -5.90 33.03 48.14
CA SER A 575 -5.15 31.77 47.98
C SER A 575 -4.94 31.44 46.49
N GLU A 576 -3.97 30.58 46.20
CA GLU A 576 -3.77 30.06 44.83
C GLU A 576 -5.05 29.45 44.25
N MET A 577 -5.79 28.68 45.06
CA MET A 577 -7.05 28.07 44.64
C MET A 577 -8.10 29.11 44.28
N ALA A 578 -8.24 30.20 45.06
CA ALA A 578 -9.19 31.26 44.78
C ALA A 578 -8.88 31.99 43.47
N PHE A 579 -7.59 32.27 43.19
CA PHE A 579 -7.15 32.88 41.95
C PHE A 579 -7.25 31.93 40.77
N LYS A 580 -7.01 30.62 40.93
CA LYS A 580 -7.24 29.60 39.93
C LYS A 580 -8.72 29.56 39.49
N ILE A 581 -9.63 29.58 40.44
CA ILE A 581 -11.08 29.62 40.19
C ILE A 581 -11.47 30.94 39.51
N ALA A 582 -10.95 32.08 39.98
CA ALA A 582 -11.22 33.39 39.40
C ALA A 582 -10.76 33.46 37.94
N GLY A 583 -9.55 32.94 37.61
CA GLY A 583 -9.02 32.85 36.25
C GLY A 583 -9.89 31.96 35.34
N SER A 584 -10.32 30.80 35.84
CA SER A 584 -11.21 29.90 35.14
C SER A 584 -12.57 30.55 34.83
N MET A 585 -13.17 31.22 35.80
CA MET A 585 -14.45 31.93 35.62
C MET A 585 -14.31 33.10 34.65
N ALA A 586 -13.23 33.86 34.77
CA ALA A 586 -12.97 35.04 33.94
C ALA A 586 -12.84 34.67 32.45
N VAL A 587 -12.07 33.65 32.09
CA VAL A 587 -11.89 33.26 30.69
C VAL A 587 -13.15 32.67 30.11
N LYS A 588 -13.93 31.90 30.85
CA LYS A 588 -15.25 31.40 30.40
C LYS A 588 -16.22 32.53 30.08
N GLU A 589 -16.26 33.54 30.94
CA GLU A 589 -17.12 34.73 30.68
C GLU A 589 -16.60 35.57 29.49
N ALA A 590 -15.27 35.70 29.38
CA ALA A 590 -14.66 36.38 28.24
C ALA A 590 -14.96 35.67 26.91
N LEU A 591 -14.85 34.35 26.91
CA LEU A 591 -15.21 33.56 25.69
C LEU A 591 -16.67 33.77 25.28
N ARG A 592 -17.62 33.77 26.23
CA ARG A 592 -19.04 34.02 25.90
C ARG A 592 -19.27 35.39 25.28
N LYS A 593 -18.49 36.39 25.68
CA LYS A 593 -18.59 37.77 25.13
C LYS A 593 -17.82 37.98 23.84
N ALA A 594 -16.85 37.11 23.56
CA ALA A 594 -15.90 37.26 22.46
C ALA A 594 -16.39 36.68 21.12
N ASP A 595 -17.69 36.41 20.96
CA ASP A 595 -18.27 35.79 19.76
C ASP A 595 -17.59 34.42 19.44
N PRO A 596 -17.79 33.40 20.31
CA PRO A 596 -17.13 32.12 20.18
C PRO A 596 -17.67 31.34 18.98
N VAL A 597 -16.78 30.59 18.31
CA VAL A 597 -17.10 29.78 17.11
C VAL A 597 -16.46 28.41 17.19
N LEU A 598 -17.10 27.44 16.50
CA LEU A 598 -16.53 26.10 16.30
C LEU A 598 -15.57 26.08 15.12
N LEU A 599 -14.50 25.33 15.27
CA LEU A 599 -13.54 25.00 14.23
C LEU A 599 -13.64 23.51 13.87
N GLU A 600 -13.52 23.19 12.60
CA GLU A 600 -13.45 21.84 12.06
C GLU A 600 -12.11 21.57 11.37
N PRO A 601 -11.59 20.34 11.43
CA PRO A 601 -10.38 19.98 10.72
C PRO A 601 -10.63 19.91 9.22
N ILE A 602 -9.77 20.59 8.46
CA ILE A 602 -9.75 20.60 6.99
C ILE A 602 -8.63 19.70 6.52
N MET A 603 -8.96 18.81 5.58
CA MET A 603 -8.02 17.89 4.97
C MET A 603 -7.59 18.43 3.60
N LYS A 604 -6.30 18.32 3.30
CA LYS A 604 -5.77 18.48 1.95
C LYS A 604 -5.96 17.16 1.23
N VAL A 605 -6.76 17.16 0.19
CA VAL A 605 -7.12 16.00 -0.62
C VAL A 605 -6.50 16.15 -2.00
N THR A 606 -5.75 15.14 -2.43
CA THR A 606 -5.20 15.05 -3.78
C THR A 606 -5.83 13.87 -4.48
N VAL A 607 -6.51 14.09 -5.61
CA VAL A 607 -7.18 13.05 -6.40
C VAL A 607 -6.52 12.95 -7.77
N ILE A 608 -6.16 11.73 -8.18
CA ILE A 608 -5.61 11.44 -9.50
C ILE A 608 -6.62 10.58 -10.26
N VAL A 609 -7.11 11.07 -11.39
CA VAL A 609 -8.11 10.40 -12.23
C VAL A 609 -7.82 10.58 -13.71
N PRO A 610 -8.25 9.66 -14.59
CA PRO A 610 -8.29 9.91 -16.02
C PRO A 610 -9.16 11.15 -16.35
N GLU A 611 -8.83 11.84 -17.41
CA GLU A 611 -9.49 13.11 -17.81
C GLU A 611 -11.01 12.97 -17.95
N ASP A 612 -11.49 11.84 -18.42
CA ASP A 612 -12.93 11.53 -18.60
C ASP A 612 -13.75 11.64 -17.31
N TYR A 613 -13.13 11.41 -16.14
CA TYR A 613 -13.80 11.42 -14.83
C TYR A 613 -13.55 12.70 -14.02
N MET A 614 -12.76 13.64 -14.54
CA MET A 614 -12.38 14.86 -13.84
C MET A 614 -13.61 15.68 -13.41
N GLY A 615 -14.59 15.84 -14.30
CA GLY A 615 -15.81 16.59 -14.02
C GLY A 615 -16.64 16.01 -12.88
N ASP A 616 -16.79 14.69 -12.84
CA ASP A 616 -17.53 13.98 -11.79
C ASP A 616 -16.85 14.09 -10.44
N VAL A 617 -15.51 14.02 -10.41
CA VAL A 617 -14.72 14.15 -9.19
C VAL A 617 -14.78 15.58 -8.64
N ILE A 618 -14.65 16.61 -9.50
CA ILE A 618 -14.77 18.01 -9.09
C ILE A 618 -16.18 18.27 -8.54
N GLY A 619 -17.21 17.78 -9.21
CA GLY A 619 -18.60 17.89 -8.76
C GLY A 619 -18.82 17.25 -7.39
N ASP A 620 -18.24 16.07 -7.16
CA ASP A 620 -18.32 15.37 -5.87
C ASP A 620 -17.59 16.13 -4.75
N LEU A 621 -16.36 16.56 -4.98
CA LEU A 621 -15.59 17.37 -4.01
C LEU A 621 -16.31 18.65 -3.64
N ASN A 622 -16.89 19.35 -4.61
CA ASN A 622 -17.70 20.56 -4.35
C ASN A 622 -18.95 20.22 -3.51
N SER A 623 -19.63 19.10 -3.77
CA SER A 623 -20.78 18.67 -2.97
C SER A 623 -20.42 18.37 -1.52
N ARG A 624 -19.16 18.05 -1.24
CA ARG A 624 -18.57 17.81 0.09
C ARG A 624 -17.99 19.05 0.73
N ARG A 625 -18.44 20.21 0.35
CA ARG A 625 -17.92 21.53 0.81
C ARG A 625 -16.42 21.71 0.50
N GLY A 626 -15.90 20.99 -0.50
CA GLY A 626 -14.50 21.06 -0.91
C GLY A 626 -14.21 22.37 -1.66
N MET A 627 -13.04 22.92 -1.42
CA MET A 627 -12.49 24.05 -2.16
C MET A 627 -11.37 23.56 -3.05
N ILE A 628 -11.57 23.60 -4.37
CA ILE A 628 -10.54 23.21 -5.33
C ILE A 628 -9.42 24.25 -5.30
N LEU A 629 -8.19 23.81 -5.09
CA LEU A 629 -6.99 24.64 -5.02
C LEU A 629 -6.28 24.75 -6.36
N GLY A 630 -6.28 23.67 -7.14
CA GLY A 630 -5.63 23.62 -8.44
C GLY A 630 -5.79 22.26 -9.11
N MET A 631 -5.35 22.20 -10.35
CA MET A 631 -5.34 21.00 -11.19
C MET A 631 -4.04 20.96 -11.97
N ASP A 632 -3.41 19.81 -12.00
CA ASP A 632 -2.16 19.55 -12.71
C ASP A 632 -2.35 18.40 -13.70
N ALA A 633 -1.90 18.59 -14.94
CA ALA A 633 -1.93 17.55 -15.94
C ALA A 633 -0.78 16.54 -15.72
N LEU A 634 -1.12 15.26 -15.66
CA LEU A 634 -0.17 14.15 -15.61
C LEU A 634 -0.27 13.32 -16.90
N PRO A 635 0.75 12.53 -17.26
CA PRO A 635 0.64 11.62 -18.40
C PRO A 635 -0.55 10.66 -18.27
N GLY A 636 -1.60 10.87 -19.10
CA GLY A 636 -2.82 10.06 -19.11
C GLY A 636 -3.76 10.25 -17.92
N ALA A 637 -3.56 11.28 -17.09
CA ALA A 637 -4.39 11.56 -15.92
C ALA A 637 -4.43 13.06 -15.57
N GLN A 638 -5.31 13.43 -14.65
CA GLN A 638 -5.40 14.77 -14.06
C GLN A 638 -5.27 14.64 -12.53
N GLN A 639 -4.46 15.50 -11.93
CA GLN A 639 -4.36 15.62 -10.49
C GLN A 639 -5.20 16.81 -10.03
N ILE A 640 -6.10 16.57 -9.09
CA ILE A 640 -6.99 17.59 -8.51
C ILE A 640 -6.60 17.76 -7.04
N ASN A 641 -6.26 18.98 -6.63
CA ASN A 641 -5.95 19.32 -5.25
C ASN A 641 -7.10 20.13 -4.65
N ALA A 642 -7.58 19.73 -3.49
CA ALA A 642 -8.69 20.39 -2.80
C ALA A 642 -8.54 20.38 -1.28
N ASN A 643 -9.13 21.36 -0.62
CA ASN A 643 -9.33 21.38 0.82
C ASN A 643 -10.77 20.96 1.13
N VAL A 644 -10.95 19.90 1.93
CA VAL A 644 -12.27 19.35 2.24
C VAL A 644 -12.38 19.10 3.74
N PRO A 645 -13.51 19.45 4.40
CA PRO A 645 -13.72 19.12 5.80
C PRO A 645 -13.68 17.61 6.05
N LEU A 646 -13.00 17.18 7.12
CA LEU A 646 -12.88 15.76 7.46
C LEU A 646 -14.26 15.08 7.60
N SER A 647 -15.24 15.75 8.17
CA SER A 647 -16.60 15.23 8.34
C SER A 647 -17.27 14.81 7.03
N GLU A 648 -16.89 15.42 5.91
CA GLU A 648 -17.44 15.15 4.57
C GLU A 648 -16.65 14.06 3.80
N MET A 649 -15.50 13.66 4.34
CA MET A 649 -14.64 12.67 3.68
C MET A 649 -14.97 11.22 4.04
N PHE A 650 -15.83 10.98 5.04
CA PHE A 650 -16.24 9.62 5.38
C PHE A 650 -17.01 8.97 4.22
N GLY A 651 -16.55 7.78 3.80
CA GLY A 651 -17.09 7.04 2.66
C GLY A 651 -16.62 7.54 1.28
N TYR A 652 -15.75 8.54 1.22
CA TYR A 652 -15.28 9.11 -0.06
C TYR A 652 -14.55 8.09 -0.94
N ALA A 653 -13.77 7.18 -0.35
CA ALA A 653 -13.05 6.14 -1.11
C ALA A 653 -14.00 5.30 -1.97
N THR A 654 -15.12 4.87 -1.39
CA THR A 654 -16.13 4.06 -2.07
C THR A 654 -16.86 4.85 -3.15
N ASP A 655 -17.26 6.09 -2.84
CA ASP A 655 -17.96 6.95 -3.78
C ASP A 655 -17.07 7.32 -4.97
N MET A 656 -15.82 7.67 -4.72
CA MET A 656 -14.85 8.02 -5.75
C MET A 656 -14.55 6.82 -6.67
N ARG A 657 -14.34 5.63 -6.10
CA ARG A 657 -14.13 4.39 -6.88
C ARG A 657 -15.34 4.05 -7.74
N SER A 658 -16.54 4.19 -7.20
CA SER A 658 -17.78 3.99 -7.95
C SER A 658 -17.91 4.94 -9.14
N LYS A 659 -17.67 6.22 -8.93
CA LYS A 659 -17.77 7.27 -9.96
C LYS A 659 -16.69 7.17 -11.03
N THR A 660 -15.50 6.67 -10.68
CA THR A 660 -14.35 6.56 -11.58
C THR A 660 -14.14 5.15 -12.12
N GLN A 661 -15.09 4.23 -11.89
CA GLN A 661 -14.98 2.82 -12.25
C GLN A 661 -13.68 2.19 -11.74
N GLY A 662 -13.26 2.57 -10.52
CA GLY A 662 -12.03 2.09 -9.88
C GLY A 662 -10.73 2.70 -10.41
N ARG A 663 -10.78 3.68 -11.32
CA ARG A 663 -9.58 4.30 -11.93
C ARG A 663 -9.03 5.48 -11.14
N GLY A 664 -9.80 6.02 -10.19
CA GLY A 664 -9.38 7.11 -9.34
C GLY A 664 -8.55 6.64 -8.16
N GLN A 665 -7.57 7.45 -7.78
CA GLN A 665 -6.80 7.33 -6.56
C GLN A 665 -6.84 8.64 -5.80
N TYR A 666 -6.79 8.60 -4.47
CA TYR A 666 -6.66 9.82 -3.68
C TYR A 666 -5.80 9.61 -2.45
N THR A 667 -5.25 10.71 -1.97
CA THR A 667 -4.57 10.82 -0.69
C THR A 667 -5.20 11.94 0.11
N MET A 668 -5.11 11.86 1.43
CA MET A 668 -5.68 12.81 2.35
C MET A 668 -4.72 13.03 3.52
N GLU A 669 -4.40 14.29 3.80
CA GLU A 669 -3.54 14.70 4.92
C GLU A 669 -4.17 15.85 5.70
N PRO A 670 -3.96 15.96 7.02
CA PRO A 670 -4.39 17.11 7.79
C PRO A 670 -3.76 18.41 7.25
N SER A 671 -4.56 19.47 7.11
CA SER A 671 -4.08 20.77 6.65
C SER A 671 -4.16 21.82 7.76
N HIS A 672 -5.35 22.25 8.09
CA HIS A 672 -5.60 23.31 9.08
C HIS A 672 -6.98 23.15 9.69
N TYR A 673 -7.31 24.00 10.64
CA TYR A 673 -8.67 24.16 11.17
C TYR A 673 -9.34 25.38 10.54
N ALA A 674 -10.61 25.26 10.19
CA ALA A 674 -11.42 26.34 9.66
C ALA A 674 -12.75 26.44 10.40
N GLU A 675 -13.34 27.62 10.34
CA GLU A 675 -14.61 27.88 11.01
C GLU A 675 -15.76 27.06 10.40
N VAL A 676 -16.55 26.42 11.25
CA VAL A 676 -17.72 25.65 10.86
C VAL A 676 -18.85 26.59 10.41
N PRO A 677 -19.54 26.32 9.28
CA PRO A 677 -20.73 27.07 8.91
C PRO A 677 -21.79 27.07 10.02
N LYS A 678 -22.45 28.19 10.23
CA LYS A 678 -23.38 28.41 11.35
C LYS A 678 -24.45 27.32 11.50
N SER A 679 -25.06 26.88 10.40
CA SER A 679 -26.09 25.84 10.42
C SER A 679 -25.55 24.50 10.92
N ILE A 680 -24.35 24.13 10.48
CA ILE A 680 -23.67 22.87 10.89
C ILE A 680 -23.20 22.98 12.34
N GLY A 681 -22.69 24.16 12.74
CA GLY A 681 -22.31 24.42 14.12
C GLY A 681 -23.47 24.25 15.10
N GLU A 682 -24.66 24.72 14.74
CA GLU A 682 -25.89 24.56 15.53
C GLU A 682 -26.29 23.07 15.66
N GLU A 683 -26.15 22.27 14.62
CA GLU A 683 -26.40 20.84 14.65
C GLU A 683 -25.41 20.10 15.58
N ILE A 684 -24.11 20.43 15.51
CA ILE A 684 -23.06 19.85 16.36
C ILE A 684 -23.32 20.18 17.84
N MET A 685 -23.63 21.42 18.16
CA MET A 685 -23.96 21.85 19.52
C MET A 685 -25.22 21.12 20.05
N SER A 686 -26.26 21.01 19.23
CA SER A 686 -27.50 20.30 19.61
C SER A 686 -27.29 18.81 19.83
N ALA A 687 -26.45 18.17 19.03
CA ALA A 687 -26.14 16.74 19.16
C ALA A 687 -25.35 16.45 20.45
N ARG A 688 -24.46 17.35 20.86
CA ARG A 688 -23.67 17.19 22.09
C ARG A 688 -24.49 17.49 23.36
N GLY A 689 -25.32 18.52 23.34
CA GLY A 689 -26.23 18.81 24.47
C GLY A 689 -27.25 17.71 24.79
N LYS A 690 -27.50 16.79 23.86
CA LYS A 690 -28.33 15.59 24.07
C LYS A 690 -27.56 14.41 24.67
N LYS A 691 -26.23 14.41 24.55
CA LYS A 691 -25.37 13.34 25.15
C LYS A 691 -25.03 13.62 26.62
N ASP A 692 -25.07 14.88 27.05
CA ASP A 692 -24.77 15.31 28.42
C ASP A 692 -26.04 15.45 29.29
N ALA A 693 -27.22 15.19 28.74
CA ALA A 693 -28.52 15.11 29.44
C ALA A 693 -28.94 13.63 29.62
#